data_c47e1597ff7ad629acd02594caf2df10
#
_entry.id   c47e1597ff7ad629acd02594caf2df10
#
_cell.length_a   1.000
_cell.length_b   1.000
_cell.length_c   1.000
_cell.angle_alpha   90.00
_cell.angle_beta   90.00
_cell.angle_gamma   90.00
#
_symmetry.space_group_name_H-M   'P 1'
#
loop_
_entity.id
_entity.type
_entity.pdbx_description
1 polymer ?
#
loop_
_entity_poly.entity_id
_entity_poly.type
_entity_poly.pdbx_seq_one_letter_code
_entity_poly.pdbx_strand_id
1 'polypeptide(L)'
;MNATLSETTASGKPGKKGCGRLVLLLSFCIPMLLLAVGFVLQQVHPFGDRQILVTDFWHQYYPFLRLLHEKLRSGGSLLYTWESGMGTNFLSIFAYYAASPLNLLTVLVPESILREAVTVVLLLKIGCAGLFFALFLRGTFHRDDFSICLFAVMYALCSYILGYYWNIIWMDTVALLPLVVLGLVYLVRDGKYRLYVVALGLSLFTNFYIGMFTCIFAVIAYVCLCVFYLKPAQLPGRTIAMLLGSLLGGALAAIVLLPAYYALQLTYSVNNIFPTTVQFYESWRTLAADLISFHEPTAKDGLPNLACSVLSLALMGPFLRSASIRIREKVGAILVLAFLLISCNCNVLNYIWHGFHFPNMLPYRFSFLFSFVLLTVGYRAFLAALEEKFKVWDILAMLVMAVLVFAVSYNVQENQAVYWSVAVMLLYAVILLLFFREIFGKKLLYLSLSIVLAFEMFQNVKLGTETVSTSDYLSYPTQHEEVESLLAQIREQDDSLFYRTELSSWYTLNDPALYGYHGLSQFSSTANESVTKWMRAIGVPASEAGNRYYYGGGTPVSNAFSGIRYLISRSGSVLDLQEWQQLASEGACYSYQNQYDLPVGFWTASSLQDYTVVPDGNPFDNQNTLFRLATGVETPLFTRMEVDSVLYEGADATKNGYGSYTYQADAGAETRKLQYNYKLPVDGTLYGYMSLPNGSSISVLRNDSFAGSYNNGNQGYIFPMGTFSGSETASVSVSLPADSVTGTAMVYVYQLNLAALEEGYAKLQSGGIQITEFTDTKLSGSLTASQDGLCYFSIPYEEGWQAEVDGVKTAITPIGNAMIAVPVTAGTHTISLHYCPKGFAAGACATTGLSLIHISEPTR
;
A
#
# COMPACT_ATOMS: atom_id res chain seq x y z
N MET A 1 13.38 -43.24 38.15
CA MET A 1 12.43 -42.55 39.07
C MET A 1 11.40 -41.81 38.23
N ASN A 2 10.27 -42.51 37.97
CA ASN A 2 9.16 -42.03 37.15
C ASN A 2 8.36 -41.01 37.95
N ALA A 3 8.41 -39.74 37.59
CA ALA A 3 7.44 -38.76 38.01
C ALA A 3 6.62 -38.39 36.76
N THR A 4 5.50 -39.07 36.66
CA THR A 4 4.37 -38.82 35.81
C THR A 4 3.90 -37.36 35.92
N LEU A 5 3.93 -36.64 34.80
CA LEU A 5 3.19 -35.43 34.58
C LEU A 5 1.72 -35.82 34.30
N SER A 6 1.05 -36.33 35.30
CA SER A 6 -0.39 -36.52 35.31
C SER A 6 -0.94 -35.75 36.53
N GLU A 7 -1.91 -34.87 36.27
CA GLU A 7 -2.91 -34.44 37.21
C GLU A 7 -2.45 -33.65 38.45
N THR A 8 -1.93 -32.46 38.26
CA THR A 8 -2.35 -31.39 39.16
C THR A 8 -3.61 -30.76 38.52
N THR A 9 -4.72 -31.46 38.71
CA THR A 9 -6.06 -30.88 38.71
C THR A 9 -6.05 -29.85 39.82
N ALA A 10 -5.69 -28.60 39.49
CA ALA A 10 -6.13 -27.48 40.29
C ALA A 10 -7.67 -27.52 40.27
N SER A 11 -8.26 -27.95 41.37
CA SER A 11 -9.68 -27.89 41.62
C SER A 11 -10.10 -26.41 41.77
N GLY A 12 -9.93 -25.64 40.72
CA GLY A 12 -10.66 -24.41 40.51
C GLY A 12 -12.06 -24.82 40.08
N LYS A 13 -13.06 -24.61 40.92
CA LYS A 13 -14.47 -24.69 40.50
C LYS A 13 -14.59 -23.98 39.16
N PRO A 14 -15.25 -24.57 38.11
CA PRO A 14 -15.44 -23.93 36.86
C PRO A 14 -16.11 -22.57 37.11
N GLY A 15 -15.37 -21.49 36.82
CA GLY A 15 -15.91 -20.14 36.96
C GLY A 15 -17.24 -20.10 36.21
N LYS A 16 -18.23 -19.42 36.78
CA LYS A 16 -19.57 -19.30 36.20
C LYS A 16 -19.42 -19.02 34.69
N LYS A 17 -20.00 -19.86 33.84
CA LYS A 17 -19.89 -19.79 32.34
C LYS A 17 -20.15 -18.40 31.74
N GLY A 18 -20.76 -17.46 32.51
CA GLY A 18 -20.99 -16.08 32.12
C GLY A 18 -19.74 -15.17 32.23
N CYS A 19 -18.80 -15.43 33.13
CA CYS A 19 -17.65 -14.55 33.36
C CYS A 19 -16.65 -14.58 32.17
N GLY A 20 -16.37 -15.75 31.61
CA GLY A 20 -15.45 -15.89 30.48
C GLY A 20 -15.97 -15.25 29.20
N ARG A 21 -17.29 -15.23 28.96
CA ARG A 21 -17.87 -14.53 27.80
C ARG A 21 -17.74 -13.01 27.92
N LEU A 22 -17.97 -12.49 29.14
CA LEU A 22 -17.81 -11.04 29.38
C LEU A 22 -16.36 -10.59 29.18
N VAL A 23 -15.38 -11.38 29.64
CA VAL A 23 -13.95 -11.08 29.45
C VAL A 23 -13.62 -10.97 27.96
N LEU A 24 -14.08 -11.90 27.13
CA LEU A 24 -13.88 -11.86 25.69
C LEU A 24 -14.55 -10.64 25.02
N LEU A 25 -15.78 -10.33 25.42
CA LEU A 25 -16.50 -9.14 24.93
C LEU A 25 -15.75 -7.86 25.30
N LEU A 26 -15.29 -7.74 26.55
CA LEU A 26 -14.52 -6.58 26.98
C LEU A 26 -13.17 -6.48 26.25
N SER A 27 -12.51 -7.61 25.97
CA SER A 27 -11.28 -7.66 25.19
C SER A 27 -11.46 -7.19 23.73
N PHE A 28 -12.66 -7.31 23.19
CA PHE A 28 -13.04 -6.75 21.88
C PHE A 28 -13.41 -5.27 21.99
N CYS A 29 -14.30 -4.91 22.91
CA CYS A 29 -14.89 -3.58 22.95
C CYS A 29 -13.94 -2.50 23.50
N ILE A 30 -13.13 -2.80 24.52
CA ILE A 30 -12.30 -1.77 25.18
C ILE A 30 -11.27 -1.16 24.22
N PRO A 31 -10.43 -1.92 23.48
CA PRO A 31 -9.46 -1.30 22.59
C PRO A 31 -10.13 -0.55 21.43
N MET A 32 -11.24 -1.06 20.92
CA MET A 32 -12.04 -0.39 19.91
C MET A 32 -12.56 0.97 20.41
N LEU A 33 -13.11 1.01 21.61
CA LEU A 33 -13.63 2.24 22.22
C LEU A 33 -12.53 3.24 22.56
N LEU A 34 -11.38 2.78 23.06
CA LEU A 34 -10.24 3.67 23.34
C LEU A 34 -9.71 4.32 22.06
N LEU A 35 -9.57 3.58 20.97
CA LEU A 35 -9.15 4.16 19.69
C LEU A 35 -10.24 5.10 19.13
N ALA A 36 -11.52 4.76 19.27
CA ALA A 36 -12.62 5.65 18.91
C ALA A 36 -12.57 6.97 19.69
N VAL A 37 -12.24 6.94 20.99
CA VAL A 37 -12.01 8.16 21.79
C VAL A 37 -10.83 8.96 21.20
N GLY A 38 -9.74 8.31 20.79
CA GLY A 38 -8.64 8.97 20.08
C GLY A 38 -9.13 9.69 18.82
N PHE A 39 -9.98 9.06 18.02
CA PHE A 39 -10.57 9.69 16.84
C PHE A 39 -11.49 10.86 17.17
N VAL A 40 -12.26 10.78 18.26
CA VAL A 40 -13.04 11.93 18.76
C VAL A 40 -12.14 13.10 19.13
N LEU A 41 -11.03 12.84 19.82
CA LEU A 41 -10.06 13.90 20.18
C LEU A 41 -9.42 14.56 18.93
N GLN A 42 -9.24 13.79 17.84
CA GLN A 42 -8.75 14.28 16.56
C GLN A 42 -9.85 14.83 15.64
N GLN A 43 -11.06 15.02 16.17
CA GLN A 43 -12.22 15.56 15.44
C GLN A 43 -12.55 14.77 14.16
N VAL A 44 -12.36 13.48 14.17
CA VAL A 44 -12.73 12.61 13.04
C VAL A 44 -14.25 12.58 12.90
N HIS A 45 -14.74 12.77 11.67
CA HIS A 45 -16.16 12.75 11.35
C HIS A 45 -16.86 11.47 11.88
N PRO A 46 -18.06 11.52 12.52
CA PRO A 46 -18.99 12.68 12.60
C PRO A 46 -18.72 13.64 13.76
N PHE A 47 -17.61 13.54 14.48
CA PHE A 47 -17.32 14.37 15.66
C PHE A 47 -16.57 15.68 15.31
N GLY A 48 -16.31 15.94 14.03
CA GLY A 48 -15.68 17.13 13.49
C GLY A 48 -15.42 16.97 11.99
N ASP A 49 -14.58 17.83 11.42
CA ASP A 49 -14.34 17.95 9.99
C ASP A 49 -13.03 17.25 9.54
N ARG A 50 -12.57 16.26 10.29
CA ARG A 50 -11.36 15.50 9.98
C ARG A 50 -11.67 14.07 9.59
N GLN A 51 -10.71 13.37 8.97
CA GLN A 51 -10.80 11.96 8.62
C GLN A 51 -9.46 11.24 8.74
N ILE A 52 -9.51 9.90 8.76
CA ILE A 52 -8.33 9.04 8.93
C ILE A 52 -7.59 8.75 7.62
N LEU A 53 -8.04 9.28 6.49
CA LEU A 53 -7.41 9.05 5.20
C LEU A 53 -6.13 9.87 5.08
N VAL A 54 -4.99 9.25 5.35
CA VAL A 54 -3.67 9.88 5.28
C VAL A 54 -2.71 9.01 4.46
N THR A 55 -1.70 9.60 3.84
CA THR A 55 -0.64 8.90 3.10
C THR A 55 -1.22 7.92 2.05
N ASP A 56 -0.85 6.63 2.10
CA ASP A 56 -1.35 5.61 1.17
C ASP A 56 -2.84 5.30 1.35
N PHE A 57 -3.39 5.59 2.53
CA PHE A 57 -4.84 5.46 2.74
C PHE A 57 -5.60 6.46 1.87
N TRP A 58 -5.06 7.68 1.69
CA TRP A 58 -5.60 8.72 0.80
C TRP A 58 -5.47 8.32 -0.67
N HIS A 59 -4.28 7.86 -1.09
CA HIS A 59 -3.96 7.67 -2.50
C HIS A 59 -4.30 6.28 -3.06
N GLN A 60 -4.33 5.23 -2.21
CA GLN A 60 -4.45 3.84 -2.63
C GLN A 60 -5.60 3.10 -1.95
N TYR A 61 -5.60 3.00 -0.60
CA TYR A 61 -6.49 2.06 0.08
C TYR A 61 -7.95 2.46 -0.06
N TYR A 62 -8.28 3.73 0.13
CA TYR A 62 -9.67 4.17 0.01
C TYR A 62 -10.19 4.11 -1.44
N PRO A 63 -9.48 4.61 -2.47
CA PRO A 63 -9.90 4.42 -3.86
C PRO A 63 -10.15 2.94 -4.23
N PHE A 64 -9.27 2.02 -3.83
CA PHE A 64 -9.46 0.60 -4.11
C PHE A 64 -10.59 -0.04 -3.27
N LEU A 65 -10.84 0.41 -2.06
CA LEU A 65 -12.00 -0.03 -1.27
C LEU A 65 -13.32 0.49 -1.87
N ARG A 66 -13.34 1.72 -2.38
CA ARG A 66 -14.48 2.27 -3.10
C ARG A 66 -14.75 1.47 -4.39
N LEU A 67 -13.70 1.16 -5.14
CA LEU A 67 -13.80 0.33 -6.34
C LEU A 67 -14.31 -1.09 -6.01
N LEU A 68 -13.82 -1.71 -4.94
CA LEU A 68 -14.37 -2.99 -4.46
C LEU A 68 -15.85 -2.88 -4.09
N HIS A 69 -16.23 -1.83 -3.36
CA HIS A 69 -17.62 -1.57 -2.98
C HIS A 69 -18.52 -1.48 -4.21
N GLU A 70 -18.12 -0.72 -5.23
CA GLU A 70 -18.85 -0.59 -6.49
C GLU A 70 -18.98 -1.92 -7.21
N LYS A 71 -17.88 -2.67 -7.42
CA LYS A 71 -17.89 -3.98 -8.07
C LYS A 71 -18.78 -5.00 -7.37
N LEU A 72 -18.76 -5.02 -6.04
CA LEU A 72 -19.62 -5.93 -5.27
C LEU A 72 -21.12 -5.56 -5.35
N ARG A 73 -21.44 -4.29 -5.46
CA ARG A 73 -22.83 -3.81 -5.58
C ARG A 73 -23.37 -3.95 -7.00
N SER A 74 -22.55 -3.71 -8.00
CA SER A 74 -22.93 -3.83 -9.43
C SER A 74 -22.86 -5.27 -9.94
N GLY A 75 -22.21 -6.19 -9.20
CA GLY A 75 -21.91 -7.54 -9.68
C GLY A 75 -20.77 -7.59 -10.70
N GLY A 76 -19.89 -6.56 -10.70
CA GLY A 76 -18.71 -6.48 -11.54
C GLY A 76 -17.68 -7.57 -11.25
N SER A 77 -16.82 -7.85 -12.23
CA SER A 77 -15.78 -8.87 -12.10
C SER A 77 -14.68 -8.45 -11.12
N LEU A 78 -14.23 -9.39 -10.28
CA LEU A 78 -13.05 -9.21 -9.43
C LEU A 78 -11.75 -9.63 -10.12
N LEU A 79 -11.78 -10.00 -11.41
CA LEU A 79 -10.59 -10.45 -12.13
C LEU A 79 -9.84 -9.30 -12.79
N TYR A 80 -10.56 -8.31 -13.32
CA TYR A 80 -9.97 -7.17 -14.04
C TYR A 80 -10.72 -5.88 -13.75
N THR A 81 -10.08 -4.74 -13.94
CA THR A 81 -10.69 -3.42 -13.83
C THR A 81 -10.13 -2.46 -14.88
N TRP A 82 -10.98 -1.56 -15.38
CA TRP A 82 -10.62 -0.50 -16.31
C TRP A 82 -10.44 0.84 -15.60
N GLU A 83 -10.83 0.93 -14.35
CA GLU A 83 -10.76 2.11 -13.48
C GLU A 83 -9.37 2.27 -12.81
N SER A 84 -8.32 1.75 -13.43
CA SER A 84 -6.93 1.93 -12.98
C SER A 84 -5.96 1.48 -14.08
N GLY A 85 -4.94 2.27 -14.35
CA GLY A 85 -3.76 1.85 -15.11
C GLY A 85 -3.99 1.48 -16.57
N MET A 86 -4.95 2.08 -17.26
CA MET A 86 -5.45 1.69 -18.58
C MET A 86 -6.08 0.28 -18.63
N GLY A 87 -6.41 -0.26 -17.49
CA GLY A 87 -6.83 -1.61 -17.26
C GLY A 87 -5.76 -2.44 -16.57
N THR A 88 -6.14 -3.12 -15.50
CA THR A 88 -5.20 -3.89 -14.70
C THR A 88 -5.87 -5.09 -14.03
N ASN A 89 -5.05 -6.05 -13.62
CA ASN A 89 -5.44 -7.22 -12.84
C ASN A 89 -6.02 -6.79 -11.49
N PHE A 90 -7.37 -6.73 -11.38
CA PHE A 90 -8.02 -6.34 -10.14
C PHE A 90 -7.83 -7.40 -9.04
N LEU A 91 -7.69 -8.68 -9.39
CA LEU A 91 -7.47 -9.73 -8.39
C LEU A 91 -6.15 -9.54 -7.64
N SER A 92 -5.11 -8.98 -8.29
CA SER A 92 -3.84 -8.63 -7.63
C SER A 92 -4.00 -7.44 -6.68
N ILE A 93 -4.77 -6.42 -7.08
CA ILE A 93 -5.15 -5.30 -6.22
C ILE A 93 -5.98 -5.79 -5.04
N PHE A 94 -6.99 -6.62 -5.28
CA PHE A 94 -7.82 -7.23 -4.25
C PHE A 94 -6.99 -8.00 -3.24
N ALA A 95 -6.08 -8.87 -3.71
CA ALA A 95 -5.23 -9.71 -2.86
C ALA A 95 -4.31 -8.90 -1.92
N TYR A 96 -3.87 -7.71 -2.33
CA TYR A 96 -2.98 -6.87 -1.53
C TYR A 96 -3.75 -5.84 -0.68
N TYR A 97 -4.79 -5.19 -1.22
CA TYR A 97 -5.44 -4.03 -0.59
C TYR A 97 -6.80 -4.32 0.03
N ALA A 98 -7.55 -5.30 -0.46
CA ALA A 98 -8.99 -5.33 -0.20
C ALA A 98 -9.55 -6.69 0.27
N ALA A 99 -8.74 -7.74 0.36
CA ALA A 99 -9.17 -9.12 0.62
C ALA A 99 -9.58 -9.41 2.09
N SER A 100 -10.02 -8.41 2.84
CA SER A 100 -10.53 -8.58 4.20
C SER A 100 -12.00 -8.98 4.18
N PRO A 101 -12.40 -10.05 4.91
CA PRO A 101 -13.81 -10.37 5.08
C PRO A 101 -14.62 -9.24 5.74
N LEU A 102 -14.00 -8.40 6.57
CA LEU A 102 -14.66 -7.26 7.20
C LEU A 102 -14.96 -6.15 6.19
N ASN A 103 -14.21 -6.06 5.09
CA ASN A 103 -14.51 -5.11 4.02
C ASN A 103 -15.86 -5.39 3.34
N LEU A 104 -16.35 -6.65 3.37
CA LEU A 104 -17.68 -6.99 2.85
C LEU A 104 -18.81 -6.25 3.58
N LEU A 105 -18.58 -5.80 4.81
CA LEU A 105 -19.56 -5.00 5.55
C LEU A 105 -19.83 -3.64 4.87
N THR A 106 -18.86 -3.12 4.11
CA THR A 106 -19.02 -1.85 3.39
C THR A 106 -20.09 -1.92 2.32
N VAL A 107 -20.38 -3.10 1.77
CA VAL A 107 -21.45 -3.30 0.76
C VAL A 107 -22.85 -3.00 1.31
N LEU A 108 -23.02 -3.08 2.63
CA LEU A 108 -24.31 -2.86 3.30
C LEU A 108 -24.68 -1.37 3.43
N VAL A 109 -23.76 -0.47 3.12
CA VAL A 109 -23.98 0.97 3.23
C VAL A 109 -23.95 1.64 1.86
N PRO A 110 -24.62 2.80 1.67
CA PRO A 110 -24.47 3.58 0.44
C PRO A 110 -23.08 4.23 0.38
N GLU A 111 -22.67 4.59 -0.82
CA GLU A 111 -21.36 5.22 -1.07
C GLU A 111 -21.16 6.53 -0.28
N SER A 112 -22.24 7.30 -0.07
CA SER A 112 -22.20 8.57 0.66
C SER A 112 -21.67 8.50 2.09
N ILE A 113 -21.74 7.32 2.74
CA ILE A 113 -21.20 7.08 4.10
C ILE A 113 -20.11 5.99 4.10
N LEU A 114 -19.50 5.73 2.95
CA LEU A 114 -18.48 4.69 2.82
C LEU A 114 -17.23 5.00 3.66
N ARG A 115 -16.83 6.27 3.78
CA ARG A 115 -15.66 6.70 4.59
C ARG A 115 -15.85 6.38 6.07
N GLU A 116 -17.03 6.65 6.59
CA GLU A 116 -17.41 6.31 7.97
C GLU A 116 -17.45 4.78 8.17
N ALA A 117 -18.01 4.05 7.21
CA ALA A 117 -18.04 2.59 7.25
C ALA A 117 -16.63 1.99 7.26
N VAL A 118 -15.70 2.54 6.49
CA VAL A 118 -14.29 2.13 6.49
C VAL A 118 -13.63 2.44 7.85
N THR A 119 -13.95 3.58 8.48
CA THR A 119 -13.49 3.92 9.82
C THR A 119 -14.02 2.90 10.86
N VAL A 120 -15.29 2.51 10.76
CA VAL A 120 -15.88 1.47 11.63
C VAL A 120 -15.22 0.10 11.38
N VAL A 121 -14.96 -0.27 10.12
CA VAL A 121 -14.24 -1.51 9.77
C VAL A 121 -12.85 -1.53 10.42
N LEU A 122 -12.11 -0.41 10.40
CA LEU A 122 -10.84 -0.31 11.10
C LEU A 122 -11.00 -0.57 12.61
N LEU A 123 -11.96 0.08 13.25
CA LEU A 123 -12.22 -0.14 14.68
C LEU A 123 -12.56 -1.60 15.00
N LEU A 124 -13.35 -2.27 14.14
CA LEU A 124 -13.66 -3.69 14.28
C LEU A 124 -12.41 -4.57 14.18
N LYS A 125 -11.47 -4.25 13.26
CA LYS A 125 -10.19 -4.97 13.15
C LYS A 125 -9.37 -4.87 14.44
N ILE A 126 -9.32 -3.69 15.04
CA ILE A 126 -8.63 -3.49 16.33
C ILE A 126 -9.34 -4.25 17.48
N GLY A 127 -10.67 -4.25 17.50
CA GLY A 127 -11.44 -5.11 18.41
C GLY A 127 -11.11 -6.60 18.23
N CYS A 128 -11.02 -7.07 16.97
CA CYS A 128 -10.60 -8.44 16.66
C CYS A 128 -9.19 -8.75 17.15
N ALA A 129 -8.24 -7.83 17.07
CA ALA A 129 -6.89 -8.03 17.61
C ALA A 129 -6.93 -8.32 19.11
N GLY A 130 -7.70 -7.55 19.87
CA GLY A 130 -7.91 -7.80 21.31
C GLY A 130 -8.61 -9.14 21.59
N LEU A 131 -9.69 -9.42 20.89
CA LEU A 131 -10.44 -10.68 21.04
C LEU A 131 -9.57 -11.91 20.72
N PHE A 132 -8.83 -11.88 19.63
CA PHE A 132 -8.04 -13.04 19.21
C PHE A 132 -6.82 -13.26 20.11
N PHE A 133 -6.23 -12.19 20.64
CA PHE A 133 -5.19 -12.33 21.66
C PHE A 133 -5.75 -12.88 22.98
N ALA A 134 -6.96 -12.45 23.38
CA ALA A 134 -7.66 -13.02 24.53
C ALA A 134 -7.94 -14.53 24.37
N LEU A 135 -8.39 -14.94 23.17
CA LEU A 135 -8.60 -16.36 22.84
C LEU A 135 -7.28 -17.15 22.88
N PHE A 136 -6.19 -16.56 22.39
CA PHE A 136 -4.86 -17.16 22.47
C PHE A 136 -4.41 -17.37 23.93
N LEU A 137 -4.51 -16.35 24.77
CA LEU A 137 -4.15 -16.46 26.18
C LEU A 137 -5.01 -17.49 26.91
N ARG A 138 -6.32 -17.46 26.67
CA ARG A 138 -7.27 -18.41 27.23
C ARG A 138 -6.95 -19.86 26.86
N GLY A 139 -6.71 -20.12 25.57
CA GLY A 139 -6.46 -21.47 25.06
C GLY A 139 -5.08 -22.02 25.41
N THR A 140 -4.08 -21.13 25.53
CA THR A 140 -2.70 -21.50 25.86
C THR A 140 -2.53 -21.76 27.34
N PHE A 141 -3.07 -20.86 28.19
CA PHE A 141 -2.84 -20.87 29.64
C PHE A 141 -4.02 -21.40 30.48
N HIS A 142 -5.14 -21.76 29.82
CA HIS A 142 -6.34 -22.30 30.49
C HIS A 142 -6.90 -21.40 31.60
N ARG A 143 -6.98 -20.12 31.34
CA ARG A 143 -7.53 -19.10 32.26
C ARG A 143 -8.81 -18.49 31.69
N ASP A 144 -9.68 -18.03 32.59
CA ASP A 144 -10.97 -17.37 32.28
C ASP A 144 -11.19 -16.12 33.17
N ASP A 145 -10.12 -15.52 33.67
CA ASP A 145 -10.18 -14.35 34.52
C ASP A 145 -9.87 -13.03 33.77
N PHE A 146 -10.08 -11.92 34.46
CA PHE A 146 -9.96 -10.59 33.87
C PHE A 146 -8.53 -10.20 33.44
N SER A 147 -7.50 -10.91 33.91
CA SER A 147 -6.11 -10.67 33.45
C SER A 147 -5.95 -10.81 31.95
N ILE A 148 -6.73 -11.71 31.33
CA ILE A 148 -6.75 -11.89 29.88
C ILE A 148 -7.12 -10.58 29.18
N CYS A 149 -8.16 -9.89 29.67
CA CYS A 149 -8.60 -8.62 29.09
C CYS A 149 -7.51 -7.54 29.16
N LEU A 150 -6.79 -7.43 30.29
CA LEU A 150 -5.71 -6.46 30.45
C LEU A 150 -4.64 -6.63 29.35
N PHE A 151 -4.13 -7.86 29.17
CA PHE A 151 -3.11 -8.12 28.17
C PHE A 151 -3.64 -8.07 26.73
N ALA A 152 -4.92 -8.38 26.52
CA ALA A 152 -5.56 -8.24 25.23
C ALA A 152 -5.64 -6.77 24.77
N VAL A 153 -5.95 -5.86 25.69
CA VAL A 153 -5.95 -4.41 25.42
C VAL A 153 -4.54 -3.91 25.10
N MET A 154 -3.50 -4.37 25.83
CA MET A 154 -2.11 -4.03 25.54
C MET A 154 -1.69 -4.47 24.14
N TYR A 155 -2.12 -5.65 23.66
CA TYR A 155 -1.82 -6.12 22.33
C TYR A 155 -2.51 -5.28 21.24
N ALA A 156 -3.81 -5.04 21.42
CA ALA A 156 -4.62 -4.30 20.45
C ALA A 156 -4.28 -2.81 20.36
N LEU A 157 -3.58 -2.26 21.36
CA LEU A 157 -3.15 -0.85 21.43
C LEU A 157 -1.63 -0.73 21.61
N CYS A 158 -0.84 -1.70 21.14
CA CYS A 158 0.61 -1.58 21.10
C CYS A 158 1.05 -0.52 20.08
N SER A 159 2.26 -0.01 20.22
CA SER A 159 2.80 1.07 19.36
C SER A 159 2.74 0.73 17.87
N TYR A 160 2.92 -0.55 17.51
CA TYR A 160 2.77 -0.99 16.12
C TYR A 160 1.38 -0.67 15.55
N ILE A 161 0.33 -1.02 16.29
CA ILE A 161 -1.05 -0.75 15.86
C ILE A 161 -1.30 0.77 15.88
N LEU A 162 -0.86 1.47 16.92
CA LEU A 162 -1.08 2.91 17.06
C LEU A 162 -0.31 3.74 16.02
N GLY A 163 0.87 3.30 15.57
CA GLY A 163 1.62 3.97 14.50
C GLY A 163 1.13 3.61 13.11
N TYR A 164 0.58 2.41 12.93
CA TYR A 164 0.28 1.85 11.61
C TYR A 164 -1.19 1.52 11.35
N TYR A 165 -2.15 1.95 12.18
CA TYR A 165 -3.58 1.67 11.95
C TYR A 165 -4.09 2.23 10.61
N TRP A 166 -3.49 3.30 10.11
CA TRP A 166 -3.80 3.84 8.80
C TRP A 166 -3.47 2.87 7.66
N ASN A 167 -2.60 1.89 7.88
CA ASN A 167 -2.42 0.73 7.00
C ASN A 167 -3.50 -0.31 7.30
N ILE A 168 -4.77 0.04 7.07
CA ILE A 168 -5.93 -0.80 7.35
C ILE A 168 -5.80 -2.22 6.76
N ILE A 169 -5.06 -2.36 5.66
CA ILE A 169 -4.81 -3.61 4.94
C ILE A 169 -3.93 -4.61 5.71
N TRP A 170 -3.19 -4.17 6.73
CA TRP A 170 -2.34 -5.04 7.56
C TRP A 170 -3.05 -5.56 8.80
N MET A 171 -4.07 -4.84 9.28
CA MET A 171 -4.67 -5.03 10.59
C MET A 171 -5.36 -6.40 10.75
N ASP A 172 -5.93 -6.98 9.68
CA ASP A 172 -6.49 -8.32 9.73
C ASP A 172 -5.44 -9.39 10.07
N THR A 173 -4.30 -9.35 9.40
CA THR A 173 -3.23 -10.33 9.59
C THR A 173 -2.57 -10.16 10.96
N VAL A 174 -2.38 -8.92 11.42
CA VAL A 174 -1.91 -8.63 12.78
C VAL A 174 -2.88 -9.18 13.83
N ALA A 175 -4.19 -8.98 13.62
CA ALA A 175 -5.23 -9.54 14.49
C ALA A 175 -5.27 -11.07 14.47
N LEU A 176 -5.02 -11.72 13.32
CA LEU A 176 -5.05 -13.18 13.16
C LEU A 176 -3.82 -13.90 13.72
N LEU A 177 -2.67 -13.21 13.88
CA LEU A 177 -1.45 -13.83 14.42
C LEU A 177 -1.69 -14.63 15.72
N PRO A 178 -2.40 -14.11 16.74
CA PRO A 178 -2.69 -14.86 17.94
C PRO A 178 -3.44 -16.18 17.69
N LEU A 179 -4.37 -16.21 16.73
CA LEU A 179 -5.09 -17.43 16.38
C LEU A 179 -4.23 -18.44 15.63
N VAL A 180 -3.32 -17.98 14.77
CA VAL A 180 -2.33 -18.83 14.09
C VAL A 180 -1.44 -19.52 15.14
N VAL A 181 -0.92 -18.76 16.09
CA VAL A 181 -0.09 -19.31 17.17
C VAL A 181 -0.88 -20.21 18.11
N LEU A 182 -2.13 -19.89 18.43
CA LEU A 182 -3.02 -20.78 19.20
C LEU A 182 -3.24 -22.11 18.47
N GLY A 183 -3.44 -22.03 17.14
CA GLY A 183 -3.55 -23.23 16.29
C GLY A 183 -2.30 -24.09 16.34
N LEU A 184 -1.10 -23.47 16.34
CA LEU A 184 0.18 -24.18 16.53
C LEU A 184 0.28 -24.81 17.94
N VAL A 185 -0.14 -24.12 18.99
CA VAL A 185 -0.19 -24.66 20.35
C VAL A 185 -1.06 -25.91 20.38
N TYR A 186 -2.25 -25.88 19.80
CA TYR A 186 -3.14 -27.04 19.72
C TYR A 186 -2.57 -28.16 18.86
N LEU A 187 -1.90 -27.82 17.74
CA LEU A 187 -1.26 -28.80 16.89
C LEU A 187 -0.13 -29.51 17.64
N VAL A 188 0.76 -28.75 18.29
CA VAL A 188 1.94 -29.33 18.97
C VAL A 188 1.50 -30.07 20.24
N ARG A 189 0.71 -29.43 21.11
CA ARG A 189 0.30 -29.99 22.40
C ARG A 189 -0.73 -31.11 22.26
N ASP A 190 -1.79 -30.86 21.49
CA ASP A 190 -3.00 -31.70 21.48
C ASP A 190 -3.15 -32.52 20.18
N GLY A 191 -2.36 -32.22 19.13
CA GLY A 191 -2.47 -32.85 17.80
C GLY A 191 -3.62 -32.32 16.94
N LYS A 192 -4.19 -31.20 17.29
CA LYS A 192 -5.33 -30.60 16.62
C LYS A 192 -4.88 -29.51 15.65
N TYR A 193 -4.96 -29.74 14.36
CA TYR A 193 -4.39 -28.88 13.31
C TYR A 193 -5.42 -27.89 12.71
N ARG A 194 -6.74 -28.12 12.87
CA ARG A 194 -7.79 -27.37 12.15
C ARG A 194 -7.69 -25.86 12.34
N LEU A 195 -7.56 -25.39 13.57
CA LEU A 195 -7.44 -23.94 13.85
C LEU A 195 -6.22 -23.34 13.16
N TYR A 196 -5.08 -24.06 13.18
CA TYR A 196 -3.86 -23.60 12.51
C TYR A 196 -4.08 -23.43 11.00
N VAL A 197 -4.66 -24.42 10.34
CA VAL A 197 -4.94 -24.39 8.90
C VAL A 197 -5.85 -23.22 8.52
N VAL A 198 -6.96 -23.06 9.24
CA VAL A 198 -7.95 -22.01 8.91
C VAL A 198 -7.39 -20.62 9.24
N ALA A 199 -6.76 -20.44 10.39
CA ALA A 199 -6.21 -19.14 10.79
C ALA A 199 -5.06 -18.70 9.88
N LEU A 200 -4.16 -19.64 9.50
CA LEU A 200 -3.08 -19.37 8.57
C LEU A 200 -3.62 -19.06 7.17
N GLY A 201 -4.58 -19.87 6.68
CA GLY A 201 -5.21 -19.65 5.38
C GLY A 201 -5.89 -18.28 5.31
N LEU A 202 -6.64 -17.90 6.35
CA LEU A 202 -7.27 -16.59 6.44
C LEU A 202 -6.25 -15.45 6.53
N SER A 203 -5.17 -15.64 7.29
CA SER A 203 -4.06 -14.67 7.38
C SER A 203 -3.41 -14.40 6.01
N LEU A 204 -3.15 -15.45 5.24
CA LEU A 204 -2.58 -15.36 3.90
C LEU A 204 -3.58 -14.77 2.89
N PHE A 205 -4.87 -15.08 3.04
CA PHE A 205 -5.92 -14.56 2.18
C PHE A 205 -6.11 -13.05 2.36
N THR A 206 -6.12 -12.57 3.61
CA THR A 206 -6.41 -11.16 3.91
C THR A 206 -5.28 -10.21 3.51
N ASN A 207 -4.04 -10.63 3.64
CA ASN A 207 -2.87 -9.93 3.12
C ASN A 207 -1.67 -10.89 3.05
N PHE A 208 -1.29 -11.29 1.87
CA PHE A 208 -0.19 -12.24 1.67
C PHE A 208 1.15 -11.71 2.15
N TYR A 209 1.38 -10.38 2.06
CA TYR A 209 2.67 -9.78 2.41
C TYR A 209 2.93 -9.82 3.92
N ILE A 210 1.98 -9.36 4.74
CA ILE A 210 2.08 -9.48 6.20
C ILE A 210 1.92 -10.95 6.64
N GLY A 211 1.13 -11.72 5.89
CA GLY A 211 0.98 -13.17 6.07
C GLY A 211 2.30 -13.93 5.94
N MET A 212 3.22 -13.48 5.08
CA MET A 212 4.56 -14.03 4.97
C MET A 212 5.35 -13.89 6.28
N PHE A 213 5.27 -12.73 6.97
CA PHE A 213 5.89 -12.56 8.28
C PHE A 213 5.32 -13.54 9.31
N THR A 214 4.00 -13.75 9.25
CA THR A 214 3.32 -14.76 10.09
C THR A 214 3.81 -16.17 9.77
N CYS A 215 4.07 -16.53 8.51
CA CYS A 215 4.63 -17.83 8.12
C CYS A 215 6.05 -18.02 8.67
N ILE A 216 6.93 -17.03 8.52
CA ILE A 216 8.31 -17.08 9.06
C ILE A 216 8.25 -17.25 10.58
N PHE A 217 7.40 -16.43 11.24
CA PHE A 217 7.24 -16.50 12.69
C PHE A 217 6.62 -17.83 13.15
N ALA A 218 5.70 -18.41 12.38
CA ALA A 218 5.09 -19.70 12.69
C ALA A 218 6.14 -20.83 12.79
N VAL A 219 7.19 -20.79 11.96
CA VAL A 219 8.32 -21.74 12.04
C VAL A 219 9.10 -21.54 13.35
N ILE A 220 9.41 -20.29 13.70
CA ILE A 220 10.12 -19.95 14.95
C ILE A 220 9.28 -20.40 16.17
N ALA A 221 8.00 -20.05 16.18
CA ALA A 221 7.07 -20.44 17.25
C ALA A 221 6.94 -21.96 17.35
N TYR A 222 6.85 -22.67 16.22
CA TYR A 222 6.78 -24.13 16.17
C TYR A 222 8.02 -24.77 16.84
N VAL A 223 9.22 -24.32 16.51
CA VAL A 223 10.45 -24.81 17.12
C VAL A 223 10.44 -24.61 18.64
N CYS A 224 10.07 -23.42 19.11
CA CYS A 224 9.95 -23.14 20.54
C CYS A 224 8.92 -24.04 21.24
N LEU A 225 7.74 -24.19 20.63
CA LEU A 225 6.67 -25.04 21.19
C LEU A 225 7.07 -26.50 21.22
N CYS A 226 7.82 -27.01 20.25
CA CYS A 226 8.38 -28.36 20.28
C CYS A 226 9.34 -28.57 21.47
N VAL A 227 10.22 -27.61 21.73
CA VAL A 227 11.15 -27.64 22.88
C VAL A 227 10.39 -27.61 24.23
N PHE A 228 9.25 -26.90 24.26
CA PHE A 228 8.46 -26.73 25.50
C PHE A 228 7.55 -27.92 25.78
N TYR A 229 6.92 -28.52 24.79
CA TYR A 229 5.83 -29.48 24.95
C TYR A 229 6.16 -30.91 24.48
N LEU A 230 7.06 -31.12 23.50
CA LEU A 230 7.21 -32.43 22.88
C LEU A 230 8.29 -33.31 23.51
N LYS A 231 8.03 -34.61 23.44
CA LYS A 231 9.04 -35.63 23.59
C LYS A 231 9.66 -35.95 22.20
N PRO A 232 10.94 -36.36 22.12
CA PRO A 232 11.58 -36.65 20.83
C PRO A 232 10.79 -37.58 19.91
N ALA A 233 10.13 -38.59 20.46
CA ALA A 233 9.33 -39.56 19.72
C ALA A 233 8.08 -38.96 19.03
N GLN A 234 7.58 -37.81 19.50
CA GLN A 234 6.43 -37.16 18.92
C GLN A 234 6.79 -36.16 17.81
N LEU A 235 8.06 -35.74 17.75
CA LEU A 235 8.54 -34.69 16.87
C LEU A 235 8.25 -34.97 15.38
N PRO A 236 8.55 -36.14 14.80
CA PRO A 236 8.34 -36.40 13.38
C PRO A 236 6.85 -36.23 12.99
N GLY A 237 5.94 -36.82 13.74
CA GLY A 237 4.50 -36.75 13.45
C GLY A 237 3.94 -35.31 13.54
N ARG A 238 4.41 -34.50 14.52
CA ARG A 238 4.01 -33.11 14.67
C ARG A 238 4.61 -32.23 13.59
N THR A 239 5.85 -32.50 13.15
CA THR A 239 6.49 -31.79 12.05
C THR A 239 5.75 -32.03 10.74
N ILE A 240 5.41 -33.29 10.44
CA ILE A 240 4.60 -33.61 9.25
C ILE A 240 3.24 -32.91 9.33
N ALA A 241 2.57 -32.93 10.49
CA ALA A 241 1.28 -32.24 10.65
C ALA A 241 1.40 -30.73 10.49
N MET A 242 2.50 -30.10 10.96
CA MET A 242 2.77 -28.67 10.76
C MET A 242 3.00 -28.35 9.28
N LEU A 243 3.82 -29.13 8.58
CA LEU A 243 4.10 -28.93 7.15
C LEU A 243 2.83 -29.10 6.31
N LEU A 244 2.11 -30.20 6.51
CA LEU A 244 0.83 -30.43 5.82
C LEU A 244 -0.21 -29.37 6.17
N GLY A 245 -0.30 -28.96 7.43
CA GLY A 245 -1.20 -27.87 7.87
C GLY A 245 -0.84 -26.55 7.22
N SER A 246 0.44 -26.23 7.06
CA SER A 246 0.91 -25.02 6.35
C SER A 246 0.56 -25.06 4.86
N LEU A 247 0.79 -26.19 4.20
CA LEU A 247 0.40 -26.40 2.80
C LEU A 247 -1.11 -26.27 2.60
N LEU A 248 -1.92 -26.87 3.49
CA LEU A 248 -3.37 -26.76 3.45
C LEU A 248 -3.84 -25.32 3.70
N GLY A 249 -3.23 -24.60 4.64
CA GLY A 249 -3.50 -23.18 4.86
C GLY A 249 -3.20 -22.33 3.63
N GLY A 250 -2.03 -22.53 3.00
CA GLY A 250 -1.67 -21.89 1.75
C GLY A 250 -2.64 -22.23 0.61
N ALA A 251 -3.05 -23.48 0.51
CA ALA A 251 -3.99 -23.92 -0.51
C ALA A 251 -5.42 -23.35 -0.32
N LEU A 252 -5.87 -23.11 0.91
CA LEU A 252 -7.13 -22.39 1.17
C LEU A 252 -7.11 -20.95 0.64
N ALA A 253 -5.95 -20.30 0.63
CA ALA A 253 -5.76 -18.97 0.09
C ALA A 253 -5.29 -18.96 -1.39
N ALA A 254 -5.13 -20.12 -2.02
CA ALA A 254 -4.51 -20.25 -3.34
C ALA A 254 -5.23 -19.48 -4.44
N ILE A 255 -6.54 -19.28 -4.32
CA ILE A 255 -7.34 -18.49 -5.28
C ILE A 255 -6.85 -17.04 -5.41
N VAL A 256 -6.28 -16.47 -4.35
CA VAL A 256 -5.67 -15.14 -4.38
C VAL A 256 -4.15 -15.21 -4.47
N LEU A 257 -3.50 -16.21 -3.82
CA LEU A 257 -2.04 -16.30 -3.75
C LEU A 257 -1.40 -16.61 -5.10
N LEU A 258 -1.95 -17.53 -5.90
CA LEU A 258 -1.35 -17.89 -7.17
C LEU A 258 -1.42 -16.76 -8.19
N PRO A 259 -2.56 -16.09 -8.42
CA PRO A 259 -2.60 -14.91 -9.26
C PRO A 259 -1.70 -13.78 -8.76
N ALA A 260 -1.68 -13.51 -7.45
CA ALA A 260 -0.81 -12.50 -6.86
C ALA A 260 0.68 -12.83 -7.10
N TYR A 261 1.09 -14.10 -6.97
CA TYR A 261 2.45 -14.53 -7.26
C TYR A 261 2.86 -14.19 -8.70
N TYR A 262 2.01 -14.50 -9.69
CA TYR A 262 2.31 -14.17 -11.09
C TYR A 262 2.32 -12.66 -11.34
N ALA A 263 1.40 -11.90 -10.73
CA ALA A 263 1.37 -10.45 -10.85
C ALA A 263 2.64 -9.80 -10.24
N LEU A 264 3.12 -10.29 -9.10
CA LEU A 264 4.34 -9.79 -8.45
C LEU A 264 5.59 -9.97 -9.32
N GLN A 265 5.64 -10.98 -10.21
CA GLN A 265 6.76 -11.16 -11.14
C GLN A 265 6.88 -10.02 -12.16
N LEU A 266 5.80 -9.25 -12.36
CA LEU A 266 5.76 -8.10 -13.26
C LEU A 266 6.12 -6.78 -12.56
N THR A 267 6.36 -6.80 -11.24
CA THR A 267 6.64 -5.60 -10.45
C THR A 267 8.14 -5.34 -10.32
N TYR A 268 8.50 -4.08 -10.05
CA TYR A 268 9.89 -3.65 -9.82
C TYR A 268 10.58 -4.37 -8.65
N SER A 269 9.83 -4.86 -7.67
CA SER A 269 10.37 -5.51 -6.48
C SER A 269 11.20 -6.78 -6.76
N VAL A 270 11.08 -7.35 -7.96
CA VAL A 270 11.88 -8.52 -8.41
C VAL A 270 13.36 -8.17 -8.63
N ASN A 271 13.68 -6.89 -8.84
CA ASN A 271 15.02 -6.43 -9.24
C ASN A 271 15.98 -6.13 -8.08
N ASN A 272 15.62 -6.48 -6.83
CA ASN A 272 16.46 -6.19 -5.67
C ASN A 272 17.66 -7.14 -5.55
N ILE A 273 18.81 -6.57 -5.14
CA ILE A 273 20.08 -7.30 -4.97
C ILE A 273 20.27 -7.63 -3.49
N PHE A 274 20.67 -8.88 -3.19
CA PHE A 274 20.96 -9.34 -1.84
C PHE A 274 22.10 -8.51 -1.21
N PRO A 275 21.96 -8.01 0.04
CA PRO A 275 23.01 -7.25 0.71
C PRO A 275 24.30 -8.04 0.88
N THR A 276 25.41 -7.52 0.38
CA THR A 276 26.73 -8.17 0.45
C THR A 276 27.47 -7.91 1.78
N THR A 277 27.04 -6.89 2.52
CA THR A 277 27.65 -6.49 3.81
C THR A 277 26.58 -6.43 4.89
N VAL A 278 26.93 -6.85 6.12
CA VAL A 278 26.06 -6.71 7.29
C VAL A 278 26.20 -5.30 7.85
N GLN A 279 25.08 -4.61 7.98
CA GLN A 279 25.00 -3.27 8.56
C GLN A 279 23.92 -3.27 9.65
N PHE A 280 24.18 -2.52 10.72
CA PHE A 280 23.21 -2.21 11.76
C PHE A 280 22.75 -0.76 11.60
N TYR A 281 21.44 -0.53 11.68
CA TYR A 281 20.86 0.79 11.43
C TYR A 281 21.05 1.73 12.60
N GLU A 282 20.84 1.21 13.84
CA GLU A 282 20.76 2.00 15.04
C GLU A 282 21.63 1.47 16.19
N SER A 283 21.89 2.30 17.18
CA SER A 283 22.51 1.85 18.41
C SER A 283 21.56 0.94 19.20
N TRP A 284 22.11 -0.07 19.86
CA TRP A 284 21.32 -0.98 20.71
C TRP A 284 20.65 -0.23 21.87
N ARG A 285 21.22 0.88 22.31
CA ARG A 285 20.65 1.74 23.33
C ARG A 285 19.40 2.46 22.82
N THR A 286 19.45 2.99 21.61
CA THR A 286 18.30 3.63 20.95
C THR A 286 17.11 2.67 20.82
N LEU A 287 17.39 1.46 20.32
CA LEU A 287 16.36 0.43 20.18
C LEU A 287 15.77 -0.02 21.52
N ALA A 288 16.60 -0.18 22.54
CA ALA A 288 16.13 -0.54 23.87
C ALA A 288 15.33 0.59 24.54
N ALA A 289 15.68 1.84 24.23
CA ALA A 289 14.95 3.01 24.70
C ALA A 289 13.55 3.13 24.07
N ASP A 290 13.33 2.54 22.91
CA ASP A 290 12.04 2.54 22.18
C ASP A 290 10.99 1.57 22.76
N LEU A 291 11.34 0.81 23.79
CA LEU A 291 10.44 -0.13 24.47
C LEU A 291 9.51 0.54 25.50
N ILE A 292 9.69 1.82 25.81
CA ILE A 292 8.89 2.54 26.80
C ILE A 292 7.52 2.95 26.23
N SER A 293 6.60 3.35 27.10
CA SER A 293 5.32 3.98 26.71
C SER A 293 5.45 5.51 26.72
N PHE A 294 4.39 6.22 26.37
CA PHE A 294 4.28 7.69 26.44
C PHE A 294 5.20 8.44 25.49
N HIS A 295 5.67 7.81 24.41
CA HIS A 295 6.36 8.46 23.31
C HIS A 295 5.60 8.27 22.00
N GLU A 296 5.91 9.09 21.02
CA GLU A 296 5.27 9.03 19.71
C GLU A 296 5.68 7.76 18.96
N PRO A 297 4.72 6.98 18.43
CA PRO A 297 5.06 5.85 17.57
C PRO A 297 5.53 6.32 16.19
N THR A 298 6.30 5.51 15.51
CA THR A 298 6.68 5.73 14.11
C THR A 298 5.48 5.54 13.20
N ALA A 299 5.08 6.58 12.46
CA ALA A 299 3.99 6.52 11.49
C ALA A 299 4.45 6.27 10.04
N LYS A 300 5.68 6.66 9.68
CA LYS A 300 6.28 6.48 8.34
C LYS A 300 7.71 5.95 8.43
N ASP A 301 8.67 6.83 8.64
CA ASP A 301 10.08 6.49 8.77
C ASP A 301 10.54 6.74 10.21
N GLY A 302 11.39 5.88 10.75
CA GLY A 302 11.85 5.98 12.12
C GLY A 302 12.23 4.63 12.72
N LEU A 303 12.16 4.55 14.05
CA LEU A 303 12.45 3.33 14.82
C LEU A 303 11.35 2.28 14.68
N PRO A 304 11.64 1.00 14.95
CA PRO A 304 10.62 -0.04 14.95
C PRO A 304 9.61 0.17 16.10
N ASN A 305 8.33 0.08 15.83
CA ASN A 305 7.27 0.16 16.84
C ASN A 305 7.28 -1.08 17.74
N LEU A 306 7.99 -1.03 18.89
CA LEU A 306 8.20 -2.16 19.80
C LEU A 306 7.41 -2.06 21.11
N ALA A 307 7.05 -0.85 21.55
CA ALA A 307 6.36 -0.63 22.82
C ALA A 307 4.97 -1.26 22.84
N CYS A 308 4.61 -1.91 23.94
CA CYS A 308 3.27 -2.49 24.10
C CYS A 308 2.63 -2.24 25.49
N SER A 309 3.41 -2.06 26.51
CA SER A 309 3.07 -1.54 27.86
C SER A 309 4.29 -1.67 28.76
N VAL A 310 4.50 -0.70 29.63
CA VAL A 310 5.57 -0.78 30.63
C VAL A 310 5.34 -1.85 31.68
N LEU A 311 4.09 -2.34 31.86
CA LEU A 311 3.82 -3.51 32.71
C LEU A 311 4.53 -4.76 32.20
N SER A 312 4.52 -4.99 30.88
CA SER A 312 5.17 -6.16 30.29
C SER A 312 6.69 -6.11 30.46
N LEU A 313 7.30 -4.91 30.38
CA LEU A 313 8.73 -4.71 30.67
C LEU A 313 9.04 -4.96 32.16
N ALA A 314 8.23 -4.41 33.07
CA ALA A 314 8.40 -4.62 34.51
C ALA A 314 8.35 -6.10 34.88
N LEU A 315 7.48 -6.89 34.22
CA LEU A 315 7.31 -8.32 34.46
C LEU A 315 8.46 -9.18 33.92
N MET A 316 9.37 -8.65 33.10
CA MET A 316 10.56 -9.38 32.66
C MET A 316 11.48 -9.76 33.82
N GLY A 317 11.61 -8.91 34.84
CA GLY A 317 12.37 -9.24 36.06
C GLY A 317 11.80 -10.47 36.79
N PRO A 318 10.53 -10.47 37.19
CA PRO A 318 9.84 -11.65 37.72
C PRO A 318 9.91 -12.88 36.81
N PHE A 319 9.79 -12.72 35.46
CA PHE A 319 9.94 -13.82 34.51
C PHE A 319 11.27 -14.55 34.67
N LEU A 320 12.35 -13.80 34.71
CA LEU A 320 13.70 -14.35 34.83
C LEU A 320 13.93 -15.02 36.17
N ARG A 321 13.33 -14.50 37.23
CA ARG A 321 13.51 -14.98 38.59
C ARG A 321 12.63 -16.18 38.97
N SER A 322 11.40 -16.28 38.46
CA SER A 322 10.42 -17.30 38.84
C SER A 322 10.99 -18.73 38.72
N ALA A 323 10.85 -19.54 39.72
CA ALA A 323 11.27 -20.94 39.75
C ALA A 323 10.26 -21.86 39.03
N SER A 324 8.99 -21.46 38.91
CA SER A 324 7.95 -22.21 38.19
C SER A 324 8.13 -22.18 36.66
N ILE A 325 8.85 -21.18 36.16
CA ILE A 325 9.14 -21.07 34.75
C ILE A 325 10.43 -21.82 34.43
N ARG A 326 10.34 -22.83 33.59
CA ARG A 326 11.47 -23.68 33.24
C ARG A 326 12.55 -22.89 32.53
N ILE A 327 13.82 -23.21 32.77
CA ILE A 327 14.95 -22.52 32.16
C ILE A 327 14.89 -22.51 30.62
N ARG A 328 14.43 -23.61 30.00
CA ARG A 328 14.26 -23.70 28.55
C ARG A 328 13.21 -22.69 28.00
N GLU A 329 12.13 -22.40 28.77
CA GLU A 329 11.14 -21.37 28.42
C GLU A 329 11.77 -19.98 28.47
N LYS A 330 12.55 -19.70 29.53
CA LYS A 330 13.27 -18.42 29.69
C LYS A 330 14.27 -18.19 28.55
N VAL A 331 15.12 -19.19 28.30
CA VAL A 331 16.12 -19.12 27.23
C VAL A 331 15.45 -18.98 25.87
N GLY A 332 14.42 -19.78 25.58
CA GLY A 332 13.69 -19.69 24.31
C GLY A 332 13.05 -18.32 24.10
N ALA A 333 12.40 -17.76 25.12
CA ALA A 333 11.77 -16.44 25.07
C ALA A 333 12.81 -15.33 24.82
N ILE A 334 13.94 -15.36 25.55
CA ILE A 334 15.02 -14.37 25.37
C ILE A 334 15.61 -14.47 23.96
N LEU A 335 15.87 -15.69 23.47
CA LEU A 335 16.45 -15.89 22.14
C LEU A 335 15.52 -15.38 21.04
N VAL A 336 14.19 -15.59 21.16
CA VAL A 336 13.22 -15.09 20.19
C VAL A 336 13.14 -13.57 20.23
N LEU A 337 13.04 -12.96 21.44
CA LEU A 337 13.02 -11.51 21.58
C LEU A 337 14.30 -10.87 21.04
N ALA A 338 15.47 -11.45 21.38
CA ALA A 338 16.76 -10.97 20.87
C ALA A 338 16.85 -11.12 19.34
N PHE A 339 16.42 -12.25 18.78
CA PHE A 339 16.41 -12.46 17.34
C PHE A 339 15.52 -11.44 16.61
N LEU A 340 14.31 -11.17 17.12
CA LEU A 340 13.42 -10.17 16.54
C LEU A 340 14.00 -8.76 16.65
N LEU A 341 14.63 -8.42 17.78
CA LEU A 341 15.29 -7.13 17.95
C LEU A 341 16.50 -6.97 17.01
N ILE A 342 17.31 -8.02 16.85
CA ILE A 342 18.42 -8.06 15.89
C ILE A 342 17.87 -7.92 14.47
N SER A 343 16.76 -8.58 14.16
CA SER A 343 16.12 -8.50 12.85
C SER A 343 15.68 -7.07 12.51
N CYS A 344 15.18 -6.32 13.48
CA CYS A 344 14.87 -4.91 13.32
C CYS A 344 16.09 -4.01 13.10
N ASN A 345 17.28 -4.44 13.49
CA ASN A 345 18.49 -3.63 13.38
C ASN A 345 19.44 -4.06 12.25
N CYS A 346 19.28 -5.24 11.70
CA CYS A 346 20.20 -5.83 10.73
C CYS A 346 19.62 -5.77 9.32
N ASN A 347 20.31 -5.14 8.38
CA ASN A 347 19.89 -4.99 6.99
C ASN A 347 19.61 -6.33 6.30
N VAL A 348 20.46 -7.35 6.51
CA VAL A 348 20.30 -8.69 5.89
C VAL A 348 19.03 -9.36 6.40
N LEU A 349 18.78 -9.33 7.72
CA LEU A 349 17.58 -9.93 8.30
C LEU A 349 16.34 -9.13 7.89
N ASN A 350 16.40 -7.81 7.89
CA ASN A 350 15.32 -6.94 7.41
C ASN A 350 14.96 -7.26 5.96
N TYR A 351 15.95 -7.43 5.09
CA TYR A 351 15.77 -7.84 3.70
C TYR A 351 15.06 -9.20 3.57
N ILE A 352 15.49 -10.20 4.37
CA ILE A 352 14.87 -11.53 4.38
C ILE A 352 13.42 -11.46 4.87
N TRP A 353 13.15 -10.72 5.96
CA TRP A 353 11.79 -10.55 6.46
C TRP A 353 10.86 -9.95 5.41
N HIS A 354 11.33 -8.99 4.61
CA HIS A 354 10.54 -8.33 3.58
C HIS A 354 10.44 -9.11 2.25
N GLY A 355 10.79 -10.40 2.23
CA GLY A 355 10.67 -11.23 1.02
C GLY A 355 11.73 -10.93 -0.02
N PHE A 356 12.96 -10.71 0.44
CA PHE A 356 14.14 -10.43 -0.39
C PHE A 356 14.07 -9.10 -1.16
N HIS A 357 13.50 -8.06 -0.52
CA HIS A 357 13.58 -6.68 -1.01
C HIS A 357 13.64 -5.70 0.17
N PHE A 358 14.04 -4.45 -0.09
CA PHE A 358 13.93 -3.36 0.87
C PHE A 358 12.62 -2.58 0.64
N PRO A 359 11.80 -2.35 1.68
CA PRO A 359 10.62 -1.49 1.54
C PRO A 359 11.05 -0.04 1.31
N ASN A 360 10.34 0.68 0.44
CA ASN A 360 10.61 2.09 0.16
C ASN A 360 10.33 3.01 1.37
N MET A 361 9.39 2.63 2.21
CA MET A 361 8.99 3.30 3.45
C MET A 361 8.49 2.26 4.44
N LEU A 362 8.19 2.68 5.68
CA LEU A 362 7.64 1.80 6.70
C LEU A 362 8.57 0.62 6.99
N PRO A 363 9.79 0.88 7.48
CA PRO A 363 10.72 -0.18 7.87
C PRO A 363 10.12 -1.01 9.01
N TYR A 364 10.62 -2.22 9.20
CA TYR A 364 10.27 -3.07 10.33
C TYR A 364 8.78 -3.48 10.42
N ARG A 365 8.12 -3.69 9.28
CA ARG A 365 6.69 -4.07 9.21
C ARG A 365 6.33 -5.33 9.98
N PHE A 366 7.32 -6.12 10.40
CA PHE A 366 7.19 -7.33 11.21
C PHE A 366 7.33 -7.08 12.74
N SER A 367 7.52 -5.83 13.20
CA SER A 367 7.80 -5.54 14.61
C SER A 367 6.65 -5.90 15.57
N PHE A 368 5.40 -6.04 15.09
CA PHE A 368 4.27 -6.55 15.89
C PHE A 368 4.51 -7.95 16.48
N LEU A 369 5.38 -8.75 15.85
CA LEU A 369 5.79 -10.05 16.35
C LEU A 369 6.53 -9.93 17.69
N PHE A 370 7.35 -8.87 17.84
CA PHE A 370 8.04 -8.60 19.10
C PHE A 370 7.06 -8.27 20.22
N SER A 371 6.08 -7.38 19.97
CA SER A 371 5.03 -7.04 20.94
C SER A 371 4.21 -8.27 21.34
N PHE A 372 3.86 -9.14 20.37
CA PHE A 372 3.16 -10.40 20.66
C PHE A 372 3.95 -11.31 21.61
N VAL A 373 5.26 -11.49 21.37
CA VAL A 373 6.12 -12.34 22.22
C VAL A 373 6.32 -11.71 23.60
N LEU A 374 6.62 -10.40 23.67
CA LEU A 374 6.84 -9.70 24.93
C LEU A 374 5.60 -9.76 25.85
N LEU A 375 4.41 -9.54 25.29
CA LEU A 375 3.14 -9.64 26.03
C LEU A 375 2.84 -11.07 26.47
N THR A 376 3.14 -12.08 25.64
CA THR A 376 2.97 -13.49 25.99
C THR A 376 3.87 -13.88 27.17
N VAL A 377 5.13 -13.42 27.14
CA VAL A 377 6.12 -13.62 28.21
C VAL A 377 5.71 -12.87 29.49
N GLY A 378 5.27 -11.62 29.36
CA GLY A 378 4.75 -10.83 30.46
C GLY A 378 3.53 -11.49 31.13
N TYR A 379 2.58 -12.00 30.33
CA TYR A 379 1.43 -12.74 30.85
C TYR A 379 1.85 -14.02 31.59
N ARG A 380 2.80 -14.78 31.03
CA ARG A 380 3.35 -15.96 31.70
C ARG A 380 4.00 -15.63 33.04
N ALA A 381 4.73 -14.51 33.12
CA ALA A 381 5.33 -14.02 34.35
C ALA A 381 4.26 -13.60 35.37
N PHE A 382 3.23 -12.87 34.91
CA PHE A 382 2.11 -12.46 35.74
C PHE A 382 1.39 -13.65 36.38
N LEU A 383 1.11 -14.70 35.59
CA LEU A 383 0.49 -15.94 36.12
C LEU A 383 1.38 -16.65 37.12
N ALA A 384 2.68 -16.81 36.81
CA ALA A 384 3.62 -17.44 37.73
C ALA A 384 3.70 -16.71 39.05
N ALA A 385 3.72 -15.41 39.03
CA ALA A 385 3.74 -14.58 40.21
C ALA A 385 2.44 -14.69 41.04
N LEU A 386 1.27 -14.77 40.41
CA LEU A 386 0.00 -15.02 41.09
C LEU A 386 -0.08 -16.42 41.72
N GLU A 387 0.51 -17.46 41.11
CA GLU A 387 0.49 -18.85 41.57
C GLU A 387 1.50 -19.08 42.69
N GLU A 388 2.70 -18.56 42.61
CA GLU A 388 3.77 -18.68 43.58
C GLU A 388 3.60 -17.73 44.78
N LYS A 389 2.63 -16.82 44.70
CA LYS A 389 2.52 -15.59 45.50
C LYS A 389 3.74 -14.67 45.22
N PHE A 390 3.49 -13.47 44.83
CA PHE A 390 4.52 -12.44 44.63
C PHE A 390 5.41 -12.34 45.88
N LYS A 391 6.73 -12.44 45.72
CA LYS A 391 7.70 -12.28 46.80
C LYS A 391 8.33 -10.88 46.72
N VAL A 392 8.87 -10.39 47.84
CA VAL A 392 9.58 -9.10 47.85
C VAL A 392 10.68 -9.03 46.77
N TRP A 393 11.29 -10.15 46.44
CA TRP A 393 12.31 -10.24 45.39
C TRP A 393 11.74 -10.04 43.97
N ASP A 394 10.45 -10.31 43.73
CA ASP A 394 9.79 -10.03 42.45
C ASP A 394 9.59 -8.53 42.27
N ILE A 395 9.20 -7.86 43.36
CA ILE A 395 9.09 -6.40 43.39
C ILE A 395 10.47 -5.76 43.20
N LEU A 396 11.49 -6.28 43.88
CA LEU A 396 12.85 -5.79 43.69
C LEU A 396 13.31 -5.97 42.22
N ALA A 397 12.99 -7.12 41.60
CA ALA A 397 13.31 -7.32 40.17
C ALA A 397 12.55 -6.34 39.25
N MET A 398 11.30 -5.98 39.56
CA MET A 398 10.57 -4.92 38.85
C MET A 398 11.23 -3.55 39.03
N LEU A 399 11.70 -3.22 40.23
CA LEU A 399 12.41 -1.98 40.51
C LEU A 399 13.74 -1.93 39.75
N VAL A 400 14.48 -3.03 39.71
CA VAL A 400 15.69 -3.12 38.86
C VAL A 400 15.36 -2.88 37.40
N MET A 401 14.29 -3.46 36.89
CA MET A 401 13.84 -3.18 35.52
C MET A 401 13.50 -1.71 35.29
N ALA A 402 12.82 -1.05 36.24
CA ALA A 402 12.53 0.38 36.16
C ALA A 402 13.81 1.24 36.12
N VAL A 403 14.81 0.88 36.95
CA VAL A 403 16.14 1.55 36.93
C VAL A 403 16.85 1.32 35.59
N LEU A 404 16.81 0.10 35.05
CA LEU A 404 17.41 -0.21 33.75
C LEU A 404 16.73 0.57 32.62
N VAL A 405 15.40 0.61 32.61
CA VAL A 405 14.62 1.42 31.64
C VAL A 405 15.01 2.89 31.74
N PHE A 406 15.07 3.44 32.95
CA PHE A 406 15.53 4.82 33.14
C PHE A 406 16.95 5.05 32.59
N ALA A 407 17.90 4.19 32.96
CA ALA A 407 19.31 4.34 32.58
C ALA A 407 19.52 4.23 31.06
N VAL A 408 18.74 3.40 30.38
CA VAL A 408 18.81 3.19 28.94
C VAL A 408 18.12 4.34 28.19
N SER A 409 16.94 4.77 28.64
CA SER A 409 16.08 5.69 27.88
C SER A 409 16.35 7.16 28.18
N TYR A 410 16.93 7.50 29.34
CA TYR A 410 17.22 8.89 29.71
C TYR A 410 18.18 9.57 28.70
N ASN A 411 17.81 10.75 28.23
CA ASN A 411 18.50 11.48 27.15
C ASN A 411 18.60 10.74 25.79
N VAL A 412 17.79 9.71 25.56
CA VAL A 412 17.65 9.04 24.28
C VAL A 412 16.23 9.28 23.76
N GLN A 413 15.24 9.07 24.60
CA GLN A 413 13.85 9.44 24.36
C GLN A 413 13.52 10.74 25.11
N GLU A 414 12.37 11.33 24.83
CA GLU A 414 11.89 12.48 25.58
C GLU A 414 11.88 12.18 27.08
N ASN A 415 12.55 13.01 27.87
CA ASN A 415 12.67 12.77 29.30
C ASN A 415 11.32 12.70 30.01
N GLN A 416 10.29 13.40 29.52
CA GLN A 416 8.94 13.33 30.06
C GLN A 416 8.33 11.91 29.87
N ALA A 417 8.50 11.31 28.70
CA ALA A 417 8.06 9.93 28.42
C ALA A 417 8.77 8.92 29.33
N VAL A 418 10.09 9.13 29.55
CA VAL A 418 10.88 8.29 30.47
C VAL A 418 10.36 8.40 31.90
N TYR A 419 10.11 9.63 32.40
CA TYR A 419 9.58 9.83 33.77
C TYR A 419 8.21 9.20 33.94
N TRP A 420 7.28 9.37 32.97
CA TRP A 420 5.97 8.74 33.03
C TRP A 420 6.06 7.20 32.97
N SER A 421 6.89 6.66 32.11
CA SER A 421 7.10 5.20 32.00
C SER A 421 7.60 4.60 33.30
N VAL A 422 8.63 5.21 33.90
CA VAL A 422 9.17 4.76 35.18
C VAL A 422 8.14 4.93 36.32
N ALA A 423 7.44 6.06 36.38
CA ALA A 423 6.42 6.30 37.40
C ALA A 423 5.29 5.25 37.34
N VAL A 424 4.82 4.93 36.14
CA VAL A 424 3.79 3.90 35.90
C VAL A 424 4.31 2.50 36.22
N MET A 425 5.59 2.18 35.90
CA MET A 425 6.23 0.92 36.33
C MET A 425 6.27 0.78 37.84
N LEU A 426 6.65 1.85 38.53
CA LEU A 426 6.67 1.88 40.01
C LEU A 426 5.26 1.72 40.60
N LEU A 427 4.25 2.34 39.99
CA LEU A 427 2.85 2.22 40.39
C LEU A 427 2.35 0.78 40.22
N TYR A 428 2.67 0.10 39.11
CA TYR A 428 2.38 -1.32 38.92
C TYR A 428 3.07 -2.17 40.01
N ALA A 429 4.34 -1.89 40.31
CA ALA A 429 5.08 -2.60 41.38
C ALA A 429 4.41 -2.39 42.77
N VAL A 430 3.95 -1.18 43.06
CA VAL A 430 3.22 -0.89 44.33
C VAL A 430 1.88 -1.65 44.40
N ILE A 431 1.09 -1.65 43.32
CA ILE A 431 -0.17 -2.39 43.24
C ILE A 431 0.05 -3.88 43.48
N LEU A 432 1.06 -4.47 42.85
CA LEU A 432 1.41 -5.87 43.05
C LEU A 432 1.99 -6.15 44.43
N LEU A 433 2.72 -5.20 45.04
CA LEU A 433 3.17 -5.29 46.43
C LEU A 433 2.00 -5.29 47.42
N LEU A 434 1.01 -4.41 47.23
CA LEU A 434 -0.19 -4.35 48.06
C LEU A 434 -1.02 -5.63 47.98
N PHE A 435 -1.09 -6.21 46.79
CA PHE A 435 -1.69 -7.54 46.60
C PHE A 435 -0.89 -8.64 47.33
N PHE A 436 0.44 -8.63 47.21
CA PHE A 436 1.34 -9.57 47.90
C PHE A 436 1.20 -9.48 49.43
N ARG A 437 1.05 -8.27 49.97
CA ARG A 437 0.83 -8.03 51.41
C ARG A 437 -0.58 -8.37 51.86
N GLU A 438 -1.41 -8.94 50.98
CA GLU A 438 -2.84 -9.29 51.23
C GLU A 438 -3.70 -8.07 51.59
N ILE A 439 -3.20 -6.85 51.39
CA ILE A 439 -3.96 -5.59 51.53
C ILE A 439 -5.03 -5.49 50.45
N PHE A 440 -4.68 -5.90 49.24
CA PHE A 440 -5.58 -5.95 48.07
C PHE A 440 -6.09 -7.38 47.88
N GLY A 441 -7.41 -7.54 47.79
CA GLY A 441 -8.01 -8.73 47.22
C GLY A 441 -7.94 -8.72 45.67
N LYS A 442 -8.19 -9.89 45.04
CA LYS A 442 -8.16 -10.02 43.58
C LYS A 442 -9.01 -8.99 42.80
N LYS A 443 -10.19 -8.62 43.37
CA LYS A 443 -11.04 -7.62 42.69
C LYS A 443 -10.38 -6.24 42.66
N LEU A 444 -9.78 -5.83 43.77
CA LEU A 444 -9.11 -4.53 43.87
C LEU A 444 -7.82 -4.51 43.06
N LEU A 445 -7.09 -5.64 43.05
CA LEU A 445 -5.94 -5.81 42.15
C LEU A 445 -6.32 -5.51 40.70
N TYR A 446 -7.33 -6.21 40.16
CA TYR A 446 -7.74 -6.02 38.76
C TYR A 446 -8.29 -4.62 38.48
N LEU A 447 -9.05 -4.04 39.45
CA LEU A 447 -9.53 -2.67 39.30
C LEU A 447 -8.38 -1.67 39.24
N SER A 448 -7.42 -1.76 40.18
CA SER A 448 -6.26 -0.85 40.23
C SER A 448 -5.37 -0.99 38.96
N LEU A 449 -5.10 -2.24 38.52
CA LEU A 449 -4.37 -2.47 37.28
C LEU A 449 -5.13 -1.91 36.07
N SER A 450 -6.47 -2.03 36.01
CA SER A 450 -7.28 -1.49 34.95
C SER A 450 -7.23 0.03 34.88
N ILE A 451 -7.25 0.73 35.99
CA ILE A 451 -7.20 2.19 36.06
C ILE A 451 -5.85 2.69 35.52
N VAL A 452 -4.75 2.08 35.96
CA VAL A 452 -3.41 2.46 35.53
C VAL A 452 -3.20 2.13 34.05
N LEU A 453 -3.66 0.95 33.61
CA LEU A 453 -3.58 0.55 32.20
C LEU A 453 -4.45 1.45 31.31
N ALA A 454 -5.66 1.80 31.75
CA ALA A 454 -6.51 2.69 30.98
C ALA A 454 -5.86 4.08 30.79
N PHE A 455 -5.19 4.59 31.83
CA PHE A 455 -4.41 5.83 31.71
C PHE A 455 -3.25 5.67 30.72
N GLU A 456 -2.45 4.61 30.85
CA GLU A 456 -1.32 4.33 29.96
C GLU A 456 -1.78 4.21 28.50
N MET A 457 -2.81 3.40 28.25
CA MET A 457 -3.32 3.17 26.88
C MET A 457 -4.01 4.40 26.31
N PHE A 458 -4.72 5.18 27.12
CA PHE A 458 -5.33 6.43 26.68
C PHE A 458 -4.27 7.44 26.20
N GLN A 459 -3.16 7.59 26.96
CA GLN A 459 -2.07 8.47 26.57
C GLN A 459 -1.37 7.99 25.28
N ASN A 460 -1.12 6.69 25.19
CA ASN A 460 -0.51 6.11 23.98
C ASN A 460 -1.45 6.25 22.75
N VAL A 461 -2.76 6.06 22.91
CA VAL A 461 -3.75 6.28 21.84
C VAL A 461 -3.77 7.74 21.43
N LYS A 462 -3.77 8.67 22.38
CA LYS A 462 -3.71 10.11 22.09
C LYS A 462 -2.47 10.44 21.26
N LEU A 463 -1.29 10.06 21.72
CA LEU A 463 -0.03 10.27 21.01
C LEU A 463 -0.05 9.60 19.62
N GLY A 464 -0.48 8.35 19.52
CA GLY A 464 -0.54 7.63 18.24
C GLY A 464 -1.49 8.28 17.23
N THR A 465 -2.66 8.77 17.67
CA THR A 465 -3.60 9.46 16.77
C THR A 465 -3.12 10.87 16.39
N GLU A 466 -2.38 11.55 17.27
CA GLU A 466 -1.72 12.82 16.96
C GLU A 466 -0.58 12.64 15.95
N THR A 467 0.28 11.62 16.12
CA THR A 467 1.43 11.33 15.25
C THR A 467 1.00 10.87 13.85
N VAL A 468 0.02 9.99 13.76
CA VAL A 468 -0.53 9.58 12.46
C VAL A 468 -1.24 10.74 11.78
N SER A 469 -1.78 11.66 12.57
CA SER A 469 -2.54 12.83 12.13
C SER A 469 -3.84 12.48 11.40
N THR A 470 -4.49 13.49 10.86
CA THR A 470 -5.76 13.38 10.11
C THR A 470 -5.74 14.34 8.94
N SER A 471 -6.57 14.09 7.94
CA SER A 471 -6.79 15.00 6.82
C SER A 471 -8.15 15.70 6.94
N ASP A 472 -8.36 16.71 6.11
CA ASP A 472 -9.64 17.40 6.04
C ASP A 472 -10.71 16.49 5.40
N TYR A 473 -11.90 16.47 5.98
CA TYR A 473 -13.00 15.62 5.50
C TYR A 473 -13.71 16.22 4.29
N LEU A 474 -13.92 17.55 4.28
CA LEU A 474 -14.68 18.22 3.23
C LEU A 474 -13.89 18.36 1.93
N SER A 475 -12.56 18.42 2.03
CA SER A 475 -11.68 18.53 0.87
C SER A 475 -11.29 17.20 0.22
N TYR A 476 -11.94 16.10 0.55
CA TYR A 476 -11.65 14.80 -0.07
C TYR A 476 -12.84 14.23 -0.84
N PRO A 477 -12.77 14.26 -2.15
CA PRO A 477 -11.91 15.12 -2.96
C PRO A 477 -12.48 16.54 -3.10
N THR A 478 -11.61 17.54 -3.30
CA THR A 478 -12.07 18.90 -3.63
C THR A 478 -12.77 18.92 -4.98
N GLN A 479 -13.78 19.76 -5.13
CA GLN A 479 -14.54 19.90 -6.36
C GLN A 479 -15.19 18.57 -6.80
N HIS A 480 -15.59 17.76 -5.81
CA HIS A 480 -16.15 16.42 -6.07
C HIS A 480 -17.44 16.50 -6.89
N GLU A 481 -18.35 17.39 -6.50
CA GLU A 481 -19.66 17.53 -7.15
C GLU A 481 -19.51 18.02 -8.59
N GLU A 482 -18.59 18.96 -8.83
CA GLU A 482 -18.31 19.50 -10.16
C GLU A 482 -17.72 18.42 -11.09
N VAL A 483 -16.75 17.64 -10.60
CA VAL A 483 -16.14 16.55 -11.37
C VAL A 483 -17.16 15.46 -11.67
N GLU A 484 -17.98 15.06 -10.68
CA GLU A 484 -19.04 14.05 -10.85
C GLU A 484 -20.10 14.53 -11.86
N SER A 485 -20.50 15.80 -11.80
CA SER A 485 -21.43 16.41 -12.75
C SER A 485 -20.88 16.36 -14.18
N LEU A 486 -19.61 16.74 -14.38
CA LEU A 486 -18.97 16.69 -15.70
C LEU A 486 -18.81 15.25 -16.22
N LEU A 487 -18.49 14.29 -15.36
CA LEU A 487 -18.44 12.87 -15.73
C LEU A 487 -19.83 12.35 -16.13
N ALA A 488 -20.88 12.77 -15.43
CA ALA A 488 -22.25 12.42 -15.79
C ALA A 488 -22.66 13.00 -17.15
N GLN A 489 -22.34 14.27 -17.41
CA GLN A 489 -22.60 14.91 -18.71
C GLN A 489 -21.86 14.20 -19.86
N ILE A 490 -20.61 13.79 -19.65
CA ILE A 490 -19.86 13.01 -20.65
C ILE A 490 -20.57 11.67 -20.93
N ARG A 491 -21.02 10.95 -19.90
CA ARG A 491 -21.74 9.68 -20.04
C ARG A 491 -23.08 9.84 -20.79
N GLU A 492 -23.76 10.96 -20.62
CA GLU A 492 -25.00 11.26 -21.32
C GLU A 492 -24.80 11.62 -22.81
N GLN A 493 -23.63 12.16 -23.15
CA GLN A 493 -23.30 12.59 -24.52
C GLN A 493 -22.62 11.50 -25.36
N ASP A 494 -21.97 10.53 -24.75
CA ASP A 494 -21.22 9.49 -25.42
C ASP A 494 -21.79 8.09 -25.14
N ASP A 495 -22.52 7.55 -26.09
CA ASP A 495 -23.11 6.19 -26.05
C ASP A 495 -22.10 5.08 -26.38
N SER A 496 -20.81 5.40 -26.57
CA SER A 496 -19.75 4.41 -26.85
C SER A 496 -19.63 3.42 -25.70
N LEU A 497 -19.48 2.14 -26.01
CA LEU A 497 -19.28 1.10 -24.98
C LEU A 497 -18.00 1.29 -24.17
N PHE A 498 -17.03 2.00 -24.71
CA PHE A 498 -15.75 2.25 -24.04
C PHE A 498 -15.12 3.57 -24.49
N TYR A 499 -14.70 4.37 -23.55
CA TYR A 499 -13.82 5.53 -23.69
C TYR A 499 -13.01 5.75 -22.42
N ARG A 500 -11.91 6.50 -22.47
CA ARG A 500 -11.15 6.92 -21.30
C ARG A 500 -11.26 8.41 -21.06
N THR A 501 -11.36 8.73 -19.77
CA THR A 501 -11.30 10.09 -19.24
C THR A 501 -10.08 10.21 -18.33
N GLU A 502 -9.49 11.42 -18.22
CA GLU A 502 -8.49 11.73 -17.23
C GLU A 502 -8.72 13.09 -16.59
N LEU A 503 -8.11 13.30 -15.41
CA LEU A 503 -8.04 14.60 -14.77
C LEU A 503 -6.70 15.26 -15.14
N SER A 504 -6.73 16.53 -15.54
CA SER A 504 -5.51 17.29 -15.87
C SER A 504 -4.59 17.50 -14.66
N SER A 505 -5.15 17.45 -13.46
CA SER A 505 -4.43 17.47 -12.20
C SER A 505 -5.04 16.44 -11.25
N TRP A 506 -4.24 15.45 -10.85
CA TRP A 506 -4.68 14.39 -9.95
C TRP A 506 -5.06 14.95 -8.58
N TYR A 507 -6.01 14.30 -7.95
CA TYR A 507 -6.37 14.51 -6.55
C TYR A 507 -5.82 13.39 -5.67
N THR A 508 -6.10 12.16 -6.07
CA THR A 508 -5.36 10.98 -5.65
C THR A 508 -4.58 10.43 -6.84
N LEU A 509 -3.60 9.59 -6.61
CA LEU A 509 -2.90 8.91 -7.70
C LEU A 509 -3.69 7.72 -8.29
N ASN A 510 -4.96 7.56 -7.87
CA ASN A 510 -5.92 6.56 -8.34
C ASN A 510 -7.31 7.19 -8.56
N ASP A 511 -7.35 8.38 -9.13
CA ASP A 511 -8.61 9.09 -9.42
C ASP A 511 -9.60 8.28 -10.27
N PRO A 512 -9.17 7.46 -11.27
CA PRO A 512 -10.09 6.58 -11.96
C PRO A 512 -10.85 5.64 -11.03
N ALA A 513 -10.17 5.04 -10.05
CA ALA A 513 -10.80 4.17 -9.07
C ALA A 513 -11.66 4.94 -8.05
N LEU A 514 -11.30 6.19 -7.75
CA LEU A 514 -12.04 7.04 -6.83
C LEU A 514 -13.36 7.54 -7.41
N TYR A 515 -13.40 7.87 -8.71
CA TYR A 515 -14.57 8.44 -9.39
C TYR A 515 -15.32 7.43 -10.27
N GLY A 516 -14.78 6.21 -10.48
CA GLY A 516 -15.41 5.18 -11.31
C GLY A 516 -15.44 5.51 -12.80
N TYR A 517 -14.33 5.98 -13.36
CA TYR A 517 -14.15 6.14 -14.79
C TYR A 517 -12.98 5.30 -15.31
N HIS A 518 -13.01 4.93 -16.58
CA HIS A 518 -11.88 4.25 -17.21
C HIS A 518 -10.76 5.27 -17.41
N GLY A 519 -9.57 5.03 -16.86
CA GLY A 519 -8.48 5.98 -16.88
C GLY A 519 -7.10 5.36 -16.93
N LEU A 520 -6.08 6.25 -17.07
CA LEU A 520 -4.67 5.87 -17.16
C LEU A 520 -4.02 5.80 -15.78
N SER A 521 -4.37 6.73 -14.89
CA SER A 521 -3.63 6.94 -13.64
C SER A 521 -3.69 5.73 -12.72
N GLN A 522 -2.52 5.34 -12.16
CA GLN A 522 -2.38 4.24 -11.22
C GLN A 522 -1.24 4.46 -10.24
N PHE A 523 -1.51 4.17 -8.96
CA PHE A 523 -0.51 3.97 -7.92
C PHE A 523 -0.81 2.68 -7.16
N SER A 524 0.00 1.65 -7.38
CA SER A 524 -0.20 0.33 -6.78
C SER A 524 1.12 -0.40 -6.58
N SER A 525 1.25 -1.11 -5.46
CA SER A 525 2.37 -2.03 -5.20
C SER A 525 2.37 -3.25 -6.16
N THR A 526 1.29 -3.45 -6.90
CA THR A 526 1.16 -4.52 -7.90
C THR A 526 1.19 -3.98 -9.34
N ALA A 527 1.60 -2.72 -9.55
CA ALA A 527 1.72 -2.13 -10.87
C ALA A 527 2.77 -2.85 -11.73
N ASN A 528 2.48 -2.99 -13.03
CA ASN A 528 3.38 -3.59 -14.00
C ASN A 528 4.52 -2.62 -14.34
N GLU A 529 5.75 -3.01 -14.04
CA GLU A 529 6.96 -2.21 -14.29
C GLU A 529 7.16 -1.89 -15.78
N SER A 530 6.83 -2.82 -16.68
CA SER A 530 6.98 -2.59 -18.13
C SER A 530 6.06 -1.47 -18.63
N VAL A 531 4.84 -1.40 -18.09
CA VAL A 531 3.88 -0.32 -18.37
C VAL A 531 4.38 1.01 -17.81
N THR A 532 4.93 1.01 -16.59
CA THR A 532 5.51 2.21 -15.97
C THR A 532 6.70 2.73 -16.81
N LYS A 533 7.56 1.84 -17.32
CA LYS A 533 8.65 2.19 -18.23
C LYS A 533 8.16 2.73 -19.56
N TRP A 534 7.08 2.14 -20.11
CA TRP A 534 6.41 2.66 -21.31
C TRP A 534 5.93 4.09 -21.11
N MET A 535 5.19 4.34 -20.01
CA MET A 535 4.68 5.66 -19.68
C MET A 535 5.80 6.70 -19.57
N ARG A 536 6.88 6.35 -18.89
CA ARG A 536 8.06 7.21 -18.77
C ARG A 536 8.69 7.49 -20.13
N ALA A 537 8.81 6.47 -20.99
CA ALA A 537 9.38 6.60 -22.33
C ALA A 537 8.58 7.55 -23.23
N ILE A 538 7.26 7.59 -23.12
CA ILE A 538 6.41 8.51 -23.89
C ILE A 538 6.16 9.85 -23.18
N GLY A 539 6.85 10.12 -22.07
CA GLY A 539 6.79 11.41 -21.36
C GLY A 539 5.59 11.60 -20.45
N VAL A 540 4.92 10.53 -20.03
CA VAL A 540 3.91 10.55 -18.96
C VAL A 540 4.62 10.44 -17.62
N PRO A 541 4.22 11.19 -16.58
CA PRO A 541 4.82 11.09 -15.24
C PRO A 541 4.77 9.67 -14.72
N ALA A 542 5.94 9.06 -14.45
CA ALA A 542 6.06 7.68 -14.02
C ALA A 542 7.25 7.47 -13.08
N SER A 543 7.06 6.72 -11.98
CA SER A 543 8.08 6.55 -10.95
C SER A 543 9.21 5.62 -11.37
N GLU A 544 10.43 5.90 -10.91
CA GLU A 544 11.58 4.99 -11.05
C GLU A 544 11.37 3.68 -10.29
N ALA A 545 10.63 3.73 -9.19
CA ALA A 545 10.25 2.56 -8.41
C ALA A 545 9.20 1.67 -9.11
N GLY A 546 8.77 1.99 -10.32
CA GLY A 546 7.89 1.16 -11.13
C GLY A 546 6.48 0.94 -10.60
N ASN A 547 6.04 1.69 -9.58
CA ASN A 547 4.80 1.45 -8.86
C ASN A 547 3.69 2.47 -9.12
N ARG A 548 3.95 3.51 -9.94
CA ARG A 548 2.96 4.54 -10.25
C ARG A 548 3.28 5.27 -11.56
N TYR A 549 2.23 5.65 -12.23
CA TYR A 549 2.17 6.63 -13.32
C TYR A 549 0.81 7.32 -13.27
N TYR A 550 0.75 8.54 -13.72
CA TYR A 550 -0.48 9.34 -13.67
C TYR A 550 -0.51 10.38 -14.79
N TYR A 551 -1.69 10.84 -15.12
CA TYR A 551 -1.82 11.90 -16.11
C TYR A 551 -1.34 13.23 -15.52
N GLY A 552 -0.48 13.93 -16.22
CA GLY A 552 0.05 15.25 -15.85
C GLY A 552 0.16 16.19 -17.03
N GLY A 553 -0.48 15.84 -18.12
CA GLY A 553 -0.37 16.43 -19.43
C GLY A 553 0.17 15.40 -20.44
N GLY A 554 0.12 15.73 -21.69
CA GLY A 554 0.54 14.82 -22.76
C GLY A 554 0.66 15.55 -24.08
N THR A 555 0.89 14.78 -25.12
CA THR A 555 0.88 15.20 -26.52
C THR A 555 -0.26 14.49 -27.23
N PRO A 556 -0.69 14.92 -28.43
CA PRO A 556 -1.69 14.19 -29.21
C PRO A 556 -1.35 12.72 -29.42
N VAL A 557 -0.06 12.38 -29.57
CA VAL A 557 0.38 10.98 -29.73
C VAL A 557 0.30 10.20 -28.42
N SER A 558 0.84 10.74 -27.30
CA SER A 558 0.75 10.02 -26.02
C SER A 558 -0.70 9.82 -25.58
N ASN A 559 -1.58 10.79 -25.82
CA ASN A 559 -3.00 10.70 -25.53
C ASN A 559 -3.73 9.69 -26.42
N ALA A 560 -3.47 9.71 -27.75
CA ALA A 560 -4.04 8.77 -28.70
C ALA A 560 -3.62 7.32 -28.41
N PHE A 561 -2.31 7.07 -28.18
CA PHE A 561 -1.81 5.72 -27.85
C PHE A 561 -2.21 5.24 -26.46
N SER A 562 -2.65 6.14 -25.57
CA SER A 562 -3.28 5.81 -24.28
C SER A 562 -4.81 5.73 -24.38
N GLY A 563 -5.41 6.08 -25.50
CA GLY A 563 -6.85 6.06 -25.74
C GLY A 563 -7.63 7.08 -24.91
N ILE A 564 -7.04 8.25 -24.61
CA ILE A 564 -7.69 9.31 -23.81
C ILE A 564 -8.57 10.14 -24.73
N ARG A 565 -9.89 10.05 -24.53
CA ARG A 565 -10.90 10.79 -25.28
C ARG A 565 -11.33 12.07 -24.55
N TYR A 566 -11.46 12.01 -23.23
CA TYR A 566 -11.94 13.15 -22.43
C TYR A 566 -10.94 13.57 -21.37
N LEU A 567 -10.90 14.86 -21.11
CA LEU A 567 -10.09 15.48 -20.07
C LEU A 567 -10.97 16.38 -19.21
N ILE A 568 -10.85 16.27 -17.89
CA ILE A 568 -11.47 17.20 -16.95
C ILE A 568 -10.36 18.00 -16.29
N SER A 569 -10.42 19.34 -16.43
CA SER A 569 -9.52 20.26 -15.76
C SER A 569 -10.22 20.87 -14.54
N ARG A 570 -9.53 20.82 -13.40
CA ARG A 570 -10.02 21.40 -12.13
C ARG A 570 -9.47 22.81 -11.84
N SER A 571 -8.54 23.30 -12.65
CA SER A 571 -7.78 24.53 -12.34
C SER A 571 -7.68 25.52 -13.51
N GLY A 572 -8.62 25.48 -14.46
CA GLY A 572 -8.65 26.43 -15.54
C GLY A 572 -8.49 25.81 -16.93
N SER A 573 -8.26 26.64 -17.93
CA SER A 573 -8.20 26.25 -19.34
C SER A 573 -6.96 25.41 -19.67
N VAL A 574 -7.12 24.47 -20.58
CA VAL A 574 -6.03 23.72 -21.20
C VAL A 574 -5.30 24.62 -22.20
N LEU A 575 -3.97 24.56 -22.23
CA LEU A 575 -3.18 25.44 -23.11
C LEU A 575 -3.23 25.03 -24.60
N ASP A 576 -3.43 23.75 -24.88
CA ASP A 576 -3.52 23.24 -26.26
C ASP A 576 -4.98 23.12 -26.71
N LEU A 577 -5.53 24.20 -27.26
CA LEU A 577 -6.88 24.24 -27.80
C LEU A 577 -7.00 23.62 -29.21
N GLN A 578 -5.91 23.21 -29.85
CA GLN A 578 -5.97 22.45 -31.11
C GLN A 578 -6.24 20.96 -30.84
N GLU A 579 -5.67 20.43 -29.75
CA GLU A 579 -5.95 19.06 -29.33
C GLU A 579 -7.30 18.96 -28.60
N TRP A 580 -7.62 19.94 -27.77
CA TRP A 580 -8.74 19.86 -26.81
C TRP A 580 -9.87 20.83 -27.12
N GLN A 581 -11.06 20.32 -27.40
CA GLN A 581 -12.27 21.11 -27.55
C GLN A 581 -13.06 21.13 -26.26
N GLN A 582 -13.33 22.31 -25.71
CA GLN A 582 -14.17 22.44 -24.51
C GLN A 582 -15.60 22.00 -24.79
N LEU A 583 -16.15 21.15 -23.91
CA LEU A 583 -17.53 20.66 -23.96
C LEU A 583 -18.44 21.38 -22.98
N ALA A 584 -18.04 21.40 -21.70
CA ALA A 584 -18.86 21.95 -20.61
C ALA A 584 -17.99 22.55 -19.50
N SER A 585 -18.64 23.24 -18.57
CA SER A 585 -18.00 23.76 -17.35
C SER A 585 -18.97 23.71 -16.16
N GLU A 586 -18.42 23.37 -14.98
CA GLU A 586 -19.12 23.39 -13.70
C GLU A 586 -18.20 24.05 -12.66
N GLY A 587 -18.66 25.19 -12.10
CA GLY A 587 -17.81 25.96 -11.20
C GLY A 587 -16.50 26.38 -11.86
N ALA A 588 -15.37 25.93 -11.28
CA ALA A 588 -14.02 26.14 -11.82
C ALA A 588 -13.50 24.94 -12.64
N CYS A 589 -14.33 23.92 -12.84
CA CYS A 589 -13.98 22.72 -13.59
C CYS A 589 -14.49 22.80 -15.03
N TYR A 590 -13.71 22.21 -15.95
CA TYR A 590 -14.02 22.20 -17.38
C TYR A 590 -13.82 20.80 -17.93
N SER A 591 -14.69 20.34 -18.83
CA SER A 591 -14.51 19.13 -19.61
C SER A 591 -14.12 19.45 -21.04
N TYR A 592 -13.27 18.60 -21.60
CA TYR A 592 -12.73 18.72 -22.96
C TYR A 592 -12.79 17.38 -23.67
N GLN A 593 -12.95 17.43 -25.00
CA GLN A 593 -12.83 16.28 -25.90
C GLN A 593 -11.53 16.39 -26.71
N ASN A 594 -10.81 15.29 -26.82
CA ASN A 594 -9.62 15.17 -27.65
C ASN A 594 -10.02 15.12 -29.12
N GLN A 595 -9.44 15.99 -29.96
CA GLN A 595 -9.68 16.03 -31.40
C GLN A 595 -8.88 14.95 -32.16
N TYR A 596 -7.86 14.36 -31.51
CA TYR A 596 -7.01 13.30 -32.03
C TYR A 596 -7.23 11.99 -31.23
N ASP A 597 -8.43 11.77 -30.71
CA ASP A 597 -8.73 10.53 -30.00
C ASP A 597 -8.72 9.33 -30.95
N LEU A 598 -8.24 8.20 -30.44
CA LEU A 598 -8.33 6.91 -31.11
C LEU A 598 -9.09 5.94 -30.20
N PRO A 599 -9.85 5.00 -30.80
CA PRO A 599 -10.50 3.96 -29.98
C PRO A 599 -9.44 3.09 -29.30
N VAL A 600 -9.88 2.28 -28.32
CA VAL A 600 -8.99 1.41 -27.53
C VAL A 600 -8.13 0.47 -28.39
N GLY A 601 -8.59 0.14 -29.57
CA GLY A 601 -7.84 -0.64 -30.55
C GLY A 601 -7.86 0.02 -31.93
N PHE A 602 -6.73 0.02 -32.65
CA PHE A 602 -6.64 0.56 -33.98
C PHE A 602 -5.52 -0.11 -34.80
N TRP A 603 -5.64 -0.06 -36.12
CA TRP A 603 -4.64 -0.60 -37.02
C TRP A 603 -3.34 0.22 -36.96
N THR A 604 -2.20 -0.49 -37.04
CA THR A 604 -0.86 0.09 -37.18
C THR A 604 -0.04 -0.74 -38.16
N ALA A 605 1.00 -0.12 -38.71
CA ALA A 605 1.94 -0.86 -39.54
C ALA A 605 2.64 -1.96 -38.74
N SER A 606 3.01 -3.07 -39.39
CA SER A 606 3.68 -4.21 -38.73
C SER A 606 5.04 -3.85 -38.12
N SER A 607 5.69 -2.77 -38.61
CA SER A 607 6.94 -2.24 -38.08
C SER A 607 6.82 -1.79 -36.61
N LEU A 608 5.62 -1.56 -36.09
CA LEU A 608 5.42 -1.22 -34.68
C LEU A 608 5.93 -2.32 -33.72
N GLN A 609 5.97 -3.59 -34.14
CA GLN A 609 6.55 -4.68 -33.35
C GLN A 609 8.03 -4.45 -32.97
N ASP A 610 8.75 -3.65 -33.74
CA ASP A 610 10.16 -3.34 -33.55
C ASP A 610 10.41 -2.19 -32.55
N TYR A 611 9.31 -1.62 -31.98
CA TYR A 611 9.42 -0.55 -31.01
C TYR A 611 10.05 -1.05 -29.70
N THR A 612 11.13 -0.37 -29.30
CA THR A 612 11.83 -0.65 -28.05
C THR A 612 11.64 0.52 -27.08
N VAL A 613 11.23 0.22 -25.85
CA VAL A 613 11.06 1.21 -24.79
C VAL A 613 12.42 1.68 -24.28
N VAL A 614 12.66 2.98 -24.33
CA VAL A 614 13.86 3.65 -23.78
C VAL A 614 13.41 4.61 -22.67
N PRO A 615 13.20 4.13 -21.43
CA PRO A 615 12.54 4.91 -20.38
C PRO A 615 13.37 6.12 -19.91
N ASP A 616 14.69 6.08 -20.05
CA ASP A 616 15.61 7.16 -19.68
C ASP A 616 16.06 8.00 -20.89
N GLY A 617 15.46 7.76 -22.06
CA GLY A 617 15.70 8.52 -23.28
C GLY A 617 14.90 9.82 -23.33
N ASN A 618 15.16 10.61 -24.38
CA ASN A 618 14.34 11.78 -24.66
C ASN A 618 12.94 11.34 -25.12
N PRO A 619 11.86 11.73 -24.41
CA PRO A 619 10.53 11.24 -24.72
C PRO A 619 9.97 11.71 -26.06
N PHE A 620 10.42 12.84 -26.60
CA PHE A 620 10.04 13.27 -27.94
C PHE A 620 10.65 12.38 -29.03
N ASP A 621 11.90 11.92 -28.84
CA ASP A 621 12.53 10.99 -29.76
C ASP A 621 11.89 9.61 -29.71
N ASN A 622 11.47 9.18 -28.51
CA ASN A 622 10.67 7.97 -28.32
C ASN A 622 9.32 8.08 -29.04
N GLN A 623 8.62 9.21 -28.92
CA GLN A 623 7.34 9.42 -29.61
C GLN A 623 7.51 9.55 -31.10
N ASN A 624 8.56 10.22 -31.62
CA ASN A 624 8.91 10.23 -33.03
C ASN A 624 9.09 8.80 -33.58
N THR A 625 9.81 7.96 -32.85
CA THR A 625 10.02 6.56 -33.20
C THR A 625 8.74 5.75 -33.19
N LEU A 626 7.95 5.87 -32.09
CA LEU A 626 6.67 5.18 -31.94
C LEU A 626 5.70 5.52 -33.07
N PHE A 627 5.55 6.80 -33.36
CA PHE A 627 4.64 7.30 -34.40
C PHE A 627 5.07 6.85 -35.79
N ARG A 628 6.36 7.00 -36.12
CA ARG A 628 6.93 6.54 -37.40
C ARG A 628 6.71 5.04 -37.59
N LEU A 629 7.01 4.22 -36.58
CA LEU A 629 6.84 2.76 -36.69
C LEU A 629 5.36 2.37 -36.82
N ALA A 630 4.45 3.09 -36.17
CA ALA A 630 3.01 2.81 -36.20
C ALA A 630 2.37 3.22 -37.54
N THR A 631 2.80 4.34 -38.15
CA THR A 631 2.14 4.99 -39.30
C THR A 631 2.89 4.89 -40.62
N GLY A 632 4.21 4.62 -40.54
CA GLY A 632 5.10 4.73 -41.71
C GLY A 632 5.36 6.17 -42.20
N VAL A 633 5.00 7.20 -41.41
CA VAL A 633 5.31 8.60 -41.72
C VAL A 633 6.76 8.89 -41.31
N GLU A 634 7.60 9.13 -42.28
CA GLU A 634 9.05 9.35 -42.05
C GLU A 634 9.39 10.78 -41.61
N THR A 635 8.50 11.73 -41.83
CA THR A 635 8.66 13.12 -41.36
C THR A 635 8.59 13.16 -39.84
N PRO A 636 9.60 13.72 -39.13
CA PRO A 636 9.58 13.79 -37.69
C PRO A 636 8.35 14.55 -37.18
N LEU A 637 7.67 13.96 -36.21
CA LEU A 637 6.49 14.53 -35.55
C LEU A 637 6.86 15.72 -34.66
N PHE A 638 7.96 15.60 -33.91
CA PHE A 638 8.48 16.65 -33.04
C PHE A 638 9.87 17.09 -33.53
N THR A 639 10.04 18.39 -33.66
CA THR A 639 11.31 19.02 -34.02
C THR A 639 11.84 19.84 -32.85
N ARG A 640 13.10 19.63 -32.51
CA ARG A 640 13.74 20.29 -31.36
C ARG A 640 13.84 21.81 -31.62
N MET A 641 13.46 22.59 -30.56
CA MET A 641 13.65 24.02 -30.55
C MET A 641 15.00 24.38 -29.91
N GLU A 642 15.77 25.24 -30.53
CA GLU A 642 17.00 25.75 -29.93
C GLU A 642 16.70 26.87 -28.95
N VAL A 643 17.43 26.87 -27.83
CA VAL A 643 17.35 27.91 -26.80
C VAL A 643 18.01 29.18 -27.34
N ASP A 644 17.24 30.27 -27.47
CA ASP A 644 17.74 31.57 -27.87
C ASP A 644 18.59 32.23 -26.79
N SER A 645 18.05 32.22 -25.52
CA SER A 645 18.75 32.79 -24.39
C SER A 645 18.26 32.14 -23.08
N VAL A 646 19.12 32.17 -22.06
CA VAL A 646 18.75 31.79 -20.69
C VAL A 646 19.01 32.95 -19.75
N LEU A 647 18.03 33.31 -18.96
CA LEU A 647 18.13 34.33 -17.91
C LEU A 647 18.22 33.66 -16.55
N TYR A 648 19.03 34.21 -15.66
CA TYR A 648 19.25 33.71 -14.32
C TYR A 648 18.83 34.74 -13.28
N GLU A 649 18.19 34.28 -12.20
CA GLU A 649 17.86 35.13 -11.05
C GLU A 649 18.13 34.32 -9.75
N GLY A 650 19.02 34.81 -8.91
CA GLY A 650 19.39 34.18 -7.65
C GLY A 650 20.09 32.83 -7.77
N ALA A 651 20.62 32.53 -8.95
CA ALA A 651 21.41 31.34 -9.22
C ALA A 651 22.23 31.51 -10.48
N ASP A 652 23.44 30.99 -10.51
CA ASP A 652 24.23 30.80 -11.74
C ASP A 652 23.99 29.40 -12.31
N ALA A 653 24.09 29.26 -13.63
CA ALA A 653 23.95 27.95 -14.26
C ALA A 653 24.94 27.73 -15.41
N THR A 654 25.43 26.50 -15.50
CA THR A 654 26.36 26.05 -16.55
C THR A 654 25.66 25.05 -17.44
N LYS A 655 25.71 25.26 -18.76
CA LYS A 655 25.14 24.37 -19.75
C LYS A 655 25.95 23.07 -19.83
N ASN A 656 25.30 21.92 -19.60
CA ASN A 656 25.89 20.58 -19.73
C ASN A 656 25.60 19.93 -21.08
N GLY A 657 24.53 20.36 -21.75
CA GLY A 657 24.07 19.83 -23.02
C GLY A 657 22.78 20.52 -23.46
N TYR A 658 22.09 19.95 -24.46
CA TYR A 658 20.84 20.52 -24.89
C TYR A 658 19.82 20.52 -23.72
N GLY A 659 19.29 21.71 -23.38
CA GLY A 659 18.29 21.87 -22.33
C GLY A 659 18.70 21.45 -20.93
N SER A 660 19.93 21.02 -20.71
CA SER A 660 20.43 20.55 -19.42
C SER A 660 21.43 21.57 -18.83
N TYR A 661 21.17 22.01 -17.61
CA TYR A 661 22.00 22.99 -16.90
C TYR A 661 22.26 22.53 -15.47
N THR A 662 23.53 22.59 -15.07
CA THR A 662 23.86 22.51 -13.63
C THR A 662 23.81 23.91 -13.06
N TYR A 663 23.01 24.09 -12.03
CA TYR A 663 22.88 25.38 -11.33
C TYR A 663 23.53 25.35 -9.95
N GLN A 664 23.95 26.56 -9.52
CA GLN A 664 24.44 26.86 -8.19
C GLN A 664 23.65 28.07 -7.68
N ALA A 665 22.89 27.90 -6.63
CA ALA A 665 22.13 28.99 -6.04
C ALA A 665 23.03 30.01 -5.30
N ASP A 666 22.67 31.28 -5.41
CA ASP A 666 23.35 32.36 -4.68
C ASP A 666 23.00 32.26 -3.18
N ALA A 667 23.99 32.56 -2.34
CA ALA A 667 23.81 32.56 -0.90
C ALA A 667 22.78 33.63 -0.47
N GLY A 668 21.70 33.19 0.19
CA GLY A 668 20.66 34.10 0.70
C GLY A 668 19.66 34.62 -0.34
N ALA A 669 19.67 34.11 -1.58
CA ALA A 669 18.68 34.49 -2.57
C ALA A 669 17.27 34.02 -2.14
N GLU A 670 16.31 34.96 -2.12
CA GLU A 670 14.89 34.67 -1.84
C GLU A 670 14.17 34.01 -3.03
N THR A 671 14.58 34.39 -4.25
CA THR A 671 14.07 33.80 -5.49
C THR A 671 15.22 33.11 -6.24
N ARG A 672 14.89 31.99 -6.88
CA ARG A 672 15.86 31.20 -7.68
C ARG A 672 15.18 30.76 -8.94
N LYS A 673 15.53 31.40 -10.07
CA LYS A 673 14.85 31.13 -11.35
C LYS A 673 15.87 30.90 -12.48
N LEU A 674 15.47 30.02 -13.40
CA LEU A 674 16.09 29.83 -14.70
C LEU A 674 14.99 30.02 -15.74
N GLN A 675 15.15 31.02 -16.64
CA GLN A 675 14.18 31.25 -17.71
C GLN A 675 14.83 30.95 -19.06
N TYR A 676 14.28 29.96 -19.76
CA TYR A 676 14.68 29.53 -21.09
C TYR A 676 13.76 30.22 -22.11
N ASN A 677 14.34 30.96 -23.05
CA ASN A 677 13.61 31.69 -24.07
C ASN A 677 13.80 31.03 -25.44
N TYR A 678 12.71 30.89 -26.19
CA TYR A 678 12.66 30.29 -27.53
C TYR A 678 11.97 31.25 -28.47
N LYS A 679 12.57 31.44 -29.68
CA LYS A 679 11.97 32.17 -30.79
C LYS A 679 11.48 31.19 -31.85
N LEU A 680 10.24 31.32 -32.26
CA LEU A 680 9.68 30.48 -33.28
C LEU A 680 9.97 31.09 -34.65
N PRO A 681 10.45 30.26 -35.63
CA PRO A 681 10.62 30.73 -37.02
C PRO A 681 9.30 30.85 -37.77
N VAL A 682 8.27 30.11 -37.35
CA VAL A 682 6.92 30.05 -37.91
C VAL A 682 5.91 29.73 -36.79
N ASP A 683 4.64 29.95 -37.05
CA ASP A 683 3.57 29.55 -36.14
C ASP A 683 3.66 28.06 -35.81
N GLY A 684 3.36 27.72 -34.53
CA GLY A 684 3.40 26.32 -34.15
C GLY A 684 3.01 26.04 -32.71
N THR A 685 2.63 24.79 -32.45
CA THR A 685 2.32 24.30 -31.12
C THR A 685 3.57 23.73 -30.48
N LEU A 686 3.86 24.17 -29.26
CA LEU A 686 5.04 23.78 -28.50
C LEU A 686 4.67 22.88 -27.33
N TYR A 687 5.55 21.91 -27.08
CA TYR A 687 5.54 21.03 -25.90
C TYR A 687 6.88 21.10 -25.19
N GLY A 688 6.87 21.17 -23.88
CA GLY A 688 8.05 21.12 -23.04
C GLY A 688 8.19 19.77 -22.33
N TYR A 689 9.41 19.35 -22.09
CA TYR A 689 9.72 18.28 -21.14
C TYR A 689 10.54 18.88 -20.00
N MET A 690 10.20 18.52 -18.77
CA MET A 690 10.98 18.91 -17.61
C MET A 690 11.43 17.70 -16.82
N SER A 691 12.64 17.80 -16.27
CA SER A 691 13.14 16.97 -15.18
C SER A 691 13.91 17.87 -14.24
N LEU A 692 13.33 18.17 -13.09
CA LEU A 692 13.74 19.22 -12.17
C LEU A 692 13.88 18.67 -10.75
N PRO A 693 14.63 19.36 -9.86
CA PRO A 693 14.64 19.05 -8.44
C PRO A 693 13.21 19.05 -7.85
N ASN A 694 13.01 18.20 -6.85
CA ASN A 694 11.73 18.12 -6.16
C ASN A 694 11.30 19.47 -5.59
N GLY A 695 10.01 19.80 -5.70
CA GLY A 695 9.47 21.08 -5.25
C GLY A 695 9.67 22.25 -6.22
N SER A 696 10.31 22.02 -7.39
CA SER A 696 10.37 23.02 -8.45
C SER A 696 9.01 23.19 -9.13
N SER A 697 8.77 24.37 -9.69
CA SER A 697 7.62 24.65 -10.55
C SER A 697 8.06 25.28 -11.86
N ILE A 698 7.22 25.17 -12.88
CA ILE A 698 7.42 25.81 -14.18
C ILE A 698 6.27 26.77 -14.45
N SER A 699 6.62 27.95 -14.96
CA SER A 699 5.68 28.87 -15.62
C SER A 699 5.98 28.95 -17.10
N VAL A 700 4.95 28.77 -17.91
CA VAL A 700 5.00 29.04 -19.36
C VAL A 700 4.65 30.51 -19.55
N LEU A 701 5.48 31.22 -20.31
CA LEU A 701 5.28 32.63 -20.62
C LEU A 701 5.14 32.82 -22.12
N ARG A 702 4.31 33.75 -22.51
CA ARG A 702 4.11 34.23 -23.88
C ARG A 702 4.47 35.72 -23.94
N ASN A 703 5.53 36.10 -24.62
CA ASN A 703 6.06 37.47 -24.61
C ASN A 703 6.15 38.02 -23.17
N ASP A 704 6.77 37.27 -22.26
CA ASP A 704 6.92 37.53 -20.84
C ASP A 704 5.61 37.61 -20.02
N SER A 705 4.44 37.38 -20.62
CA SER A 705 3.16 37.28 -19.93
C SER A 705 2.85 35.84 -19.53
N PHE A 706 2.36 35.66 -18.32
CA PHE A 706 1.99 34.32 -17.80
C PHE A 706 0.90 33.66 -18.66
N ALA A 707 1.16 32.42 -19.09
CA ALA A 707 0.23 31.62 -19.89
C ALA A 707 -0.26 30.36 -19.14
N GLY A 708 0.56 29.77 -18.27
CA GLY A 708 0.18 28.60 -17.49
C GLY A 708 1.32 28.14 -16.59
N SER A 709 1.02 27.18 -15.69
CA SER A 709 2.01 26.63 -14.76
C SER A 709 1.88 25.12 -14.59
N TYR A 710 3.00 24.49 -14.29
CA TYR A 710 3.12 23.06 -14.04
C TYR A 710 4.02 22.82 -12.83
N ASN A 711 3.65 21.84 -12.00
CA ASN A 711 4.43 21.46 -10.83
C ASN A 711 5.25 20.20 -11.12
N ASN A 712 6.53 20.23 -10.78
CA ASN A 712 7.37 19.04 -10.85
C ASN A 712 7.13 18.14 -9.64
N GLY A 713 6.53 16.96 -9.87
CA GLY A 713 6.25 15.95 -8.86
C GLY A 713 7.31 14.87 -8.73
N ASN A 714 8.59 15.16 -8.68
CA ASN A 714 9.72 14.22 -8.63
C ASN A 714 9.96 13.39 -9.91
N GLN A 715 9.23 13.65 -10.99
CA GLN A 715 9.29 12.84 -12.20
C GLN A 715 9.27 13.74 -13.43
N GLY A 716 10.14 13.42 -14.39
CA GLY A 716 10.12 14.12 -15.65
C GLY A 716 8.87 13.78 -16.47
N TYR A 717 8.25 14.79 -17.07
CA TYR A 717 7.12 14.60 -17.97
C TYR A 717 7.01 15.69 -19.04
N ILE A 718 6.23 15.39 -20.09
CA ILE A 718 5.91 16.36 -21.14
C ILE A 718 4.69 17.19 -20.70
N PHE A 719 4.77 18.50 -20.93
CA PHE A 719 3.67 19.45 -20.69
C PHE A 719 3.41 20.29 -21.94
N PRO A 720 2.14 20.60 -22.25
CA PRO A 720 1.80 21.51 -23.35
C PRO A 720 2.18 22.96 -22.99
N MET A 721 2.71 23.70 -23.96
CA MET A 721 2.98 25.13 -23.82
C MET A 721 1.96 25.99 -24.58
N GLY A 722 1.22 25.37 -25.49
CA GLY A 722 0.23 26.03 -26.35
C GLY A 722 0.78 26.42 -27.72
N THR A 723 -0.07 27.09 -28.51
CA THR A 723 0.24 27.54 -29.87
C THR A 723 0.75 28.97 -29.87
N PHE A 724 1.88 29.21 -30.50
CA PHE A 724 2.55 30.49 -30.62
C PHE A 724 2.63 30.91 -32.06
N SER A 725 2.60 32.22 -32.34
CA SER A 725 2.90 32.76 -33.66
C SER A 725 4.41 32.96 -33.87
N GLY A 726 4.89 32.99 -35.12
CA GLY A 726 6.30 33.16 -35.44
C GLY A 726 6.93 34.50 -35.02
N SER A 727 6.12 35.44 -34.54
CA SER A 727 6.57 36.72 -33.96
C SER A 727 6.65 36.72 -32.45
N GLU A 728 6.20 35.64 -31.79
CA GLU A 728 6.15 35.53 -30.30
C GLU A 728 7.40 34.87 -29.74
N THR A 729 7.72 35.21 -28.51
CA THR A 729 8.71 34.52 -27.68
C THR A 729 7.98 33.59 -26.73
N ALA A 730 8.30 32.29 -26.81
CA ALA A 730 7.87 31.31 -25.84
C ALA A 730 8.96 31.16 -24.77
N SER A 731 8.58 31.22 -23.50
CA SER A 731 9.55 31.06 -22.41
C SER A 731 9.07 30.02 -21.40
N VAL A 732 10.04 29.31 -20.83
CA VAL A 732 9.84 28.40 -19.69
C VAL A 732 10.64 28.95 -18.52
N SER A 733 9.96 29.42 -17.49
CA SER A 733 10.54 29.92 -16.27
C SER A 733 10.46 28.85 -15.18
N VAL A 734 11.61 28.34 -14.77
CA VAL A 734 11.76 27.34 -13.72
C VAL A 734 12.00 28.06 -12.39
N SER A 735 11.14 27.83 -11.40
CA SER A 735 11.34 28.25 -10.02
C SER A 735 11.90 27.08 -9.21
N LEU A 736 13.09 27.26 -8.63
CA LEU A 736 13.78 26.26 -7.84
C LEU A 736 13.39 26.41 -6.34
N PRO A 737 13.31 25.31 -5.57
CA PRO A 737 12.98 25.37 -4.14
C PRO A 737 14.10 26.03 -3.33
N ALA A 738 13.73 26.64 -2.20
CA ALA A 738 14.65 27.40 -1.36
C ALA A 738 15.77 26.57 -0.71
N ASP A 739 15.57 25.29 -0.52
CA ASP A 739 16.52 24.32 0.03
C ASP A 739 17.44 23.71 -1.05
N SER A 740 17.16 23.91 -2.33
CA SER A 740 17.95 23.38 -3.44
C SER A 740 19.12 24.31 -3.78
N VAL A 741 20.28 24.04 -3.21
CA VAL A 741 21.49 24.87 -3.35
C VAL A 741 22.20 24.60 -4.68
N THR A 742 22.25 23.34 -5.11
CA THR A 742 22.88 22.92 -6.37
C THR A 742 22.14 21.73 -6.95
N GLY A 743 22.14 21.61 -8.26
CA GLY A 743 21.45 20.50 -8.93
C GLY A 743 21.49 20.64 -10.45
N THR A 744 20.76 19.76 -11.12
CA THR A 744 20.58 19.81 -12.57
C THR A 744 19.12 20.12 -12.89
N ALA A 745 18.91 21.10 -13.77
CA ALA A 745 17.61 21.42 -14.33
C ALA A 745 17.62 21.03 -15.82
N MET A 746 16.70 20.16 -16.24
CA MET A 746 16.52 19.79 -17.65
C MET A 746 15.17 20.30 -18.13
N VAL A 747 15.23 21.09 -19.22
CA VAL A 747 14.05 21.59 -19.94
C VAL A 747 14.31 21.46 -21.44
N TYR A 748 13.51 20.62 -22.09
CA TYR A 748 13.52 20.48 -23.55
C TYR A 748 12.23 21.10 -24.11
N VAL A 749 12.32 21.78 -25.27
CA VAL A 749 11.15 22.28 -25.98
C VAL A 749 11.17 21.82 -27.42
N TYR A 750 10.05 21.31 -27.89
CA TYR A 750 9.87 20.78 -29.23
C TYR A 750 8.63 21.40 -29.86
N GLN A 751 8.69 21.62 -31.13
CA GLN A 751 7.56 22.06 -31.96
C GLN A 751 6.91 20.85 -32.61
N LEU A 752 5.59 20.78 -32.56
CA LEU A 752 4.80 19.75 -33.23
C LEU A 752 4.71 20.06 -34.73
N ASN A 753 4.93 19.05 -35.55
CA ASN A 753 4.63 19.08 -36.97
C ASN A 753 3.18 18.61 -37.18
N LEU A 754 2.29 19.57 -37.33
CA LEU A 754 0.84 19.31 -37.42
C LEU A 754 0.53 18.50 -38.72
N ALA A 755 1.17 18.77 -39.83
CA ALA A 755 0.92 18.04 -41.09
C ALA A 755 1.32 16.56 -40.98
N ALA A 756 2.45 16.27 -40.31
CA ALA A 756 2.85 14.90 -40.02
C ALA A 756 1.90 14.19 -39.08
N LEU A 757 1.39 14.91 -38.05
CA LEU A 757 0.38 14.40 -37.15
C LEU A 757 -0.91 14.02 -37.89
N GLU A 758 -1.45 14.94 -38.68
CA GLU A 758 -2.70 14.73 -39.43
C GLU A 758 -2.60 13.59 -40.44
N GLU A 759 -1.47 13.47 -41.14
CA GLU A 759 -1.22 12.36 -42.05
C GLU A 759 -1.24 11.02 -41.36
N GLY A 760 -0.50 10.90 -40.24
CA GLY A 760 -0.42 9.65 -39.47
C GLY A 760 -1.70 9.33 -38.73
N TYR A 761 -2.34 10.34 -38.16
CA TYR A 761 -3.63 10.18 -37.45
C TYR A 761 -4.73 9.66 -38.36
N ALA A 762 -4.83 10.20 -39.59
CA ALA A 762 -5.83 9.73 -40.56
C ALA A 762 -5.63 8.24 -40.90
N LYS A 763 -4.38 7.74 -41.00
CA LYS A 763 -4.09 6.33 -41.23
C LYS A 763 -4.55 5.47 -40.03
N LEU A 764 -4.26 5.89 -38.80
CA LEU A 764 -4.64 5.16 -37.55
C LEU A 764 -6.16 5.17 -37.33
N GLN A 765 -6.79 6.34 -37.54
CA GLN A 765 -8.25 6.51 -37.34
C GLN A 765 -9.06 5.66 -38.31
N SER A 766 -8.64 5.57 -39.56
CA SER A 766 -9.33 4.76 -40.59
C SER A 766 -9.38 3.28 -40.24
N GLY A 767 -8.45 2.79 -39.44
CA GLY A 767 -8.37 1.40 -38.94
C GLY A 767 -8.82 1.26 -37.48
N GLY A 768 -9.64 2.17 -36.97
CA GLY A 768 -10.16 2.10 -35.59
C GLY A 768 -11.15 0.93 -35.39
N ILE A 769 -11.02 0.22 -34.25
CA ILE A 769 -11.95 -0.87 -33.89
C ILE A 769 -13.31 -0.30 -33.48
N GLN A 770 -14.39 -0.90 -33.99
CA GLN A 770 -15.75 -0.63 -33.52
C GLN A 770 -16.13 -1.70 -32.51
N ILE A 771 -16.24 -1.32 -31.24
CA ILE A 771 -16.53 -2.23 -30.14
C ILE A 771 -17.98 -2.68 -30.25
N THR A 772 -18.23 -3.99 -30.20
CA THR A 772 -19.55 -4.61 -30.25
C THR A 772 -19.94 -5.28 -28.90
N GLU A 773 -18.95 -5.62 -28.09
CA GLU A 773 -19.15 -6.20 -26.76
C GLU A 773 -18.03 -5.74 -25.83
N PHE A 774 -18.43 -5.31 -24.63
CA PHE A 774 -17.50 -4.85 -23.60
C PHE A 774 -17.96 -5.31 -22.22
N THR A 775 -17.04 -5.91 -21.46
CA THR A 775 -17.17 -6.25 -20.03
C THR A 775 -15.82 -6.07 -19.34
N ASP A 776 -15.77 -6.24 -18.02
CA ASP A 776 -14.50 -6.17 -17.29
C ASP A 776 -13.41 -7.10 -17.87
N THR A 777 -13.80 -8.29 -18.35
CA THR A 777 -12.85 -9.33 -18.79
C THR A 777 -12.94 -9.69 -20.27
N LYS A 778 -13.76 -8.98 -21.04
CA LYS A 778 -13.94 -9.25 -22.47
C LYS A 778 -14.10 -7.95 -23.23
N LEU A 779 -13.42 -7.85 -24.37
CA LEU A 779 -13.60 -6.82 -25.37
C LEU A 779 -13.66 -7.46 -26.74
N SER A 780 -14.74 -7.19 -27.49
CA SER A 780 -14.87 -7.65 -28.86
C SER A 780 -15.28 -6.50 -29.79
N GLY A 781 -14.81 -6.52 -31.01
CA GLY A 781 -15.14 -5.50 -32.00
C GLY A 781 -14.73 -5.90 -33.41
N SER A 782 -15.17 -5.09 -34.35
CA SER A 782 -14.77 -5.22 -35.76
C SER A 782 -13.77 -4.14 -36.14
N LEU A 783 -12.75 -4.52 -36.94
CA LEU A 783 -11.73 -3.66 -37.47
C LEU A 783 -11.56 -3.91 -38.96
N THR A 784 -11.39 -2.84 -39.77
CA THR A 784 -11.07 -2.97 -41.19
C THR A 784 -9.63 -2.49 -41.42
N ALA A 785 -8.76 -3.42 -41.81
CA ALA A 785 -7.37 -3.14 -42.18
C ALA A 785 -7.20 -2.95 -43.68
N SER A 786 -6.60 -1.84 -44.08
CA SER A 786 -6.33 -1.56 -45.51
C SER A 786 -5.20 -2.43 -46.08
N GLN A 787 -4.31 -2.91 -45.24
CA GLN A 787 -3.18 -3.77 -45.53
C GLN A 787 -2.81 -4.61 -44.30
N ASP A 788 -1.93 -5.59 -44.50
CA ASP A 788 -1.41 -6.39 -43.38
C ASP A 788 -0.73 -5.50 -42.36
N GLY A 789 -0.93 -5.80 -41.07
CA GLY A 789 -0.41 -4.99 -39.96
C GLY A 789 -0.70 -5.58 -38.62
N LEU A 790 -0.82 -4.71 -37.64
CA LEU A 790 -1.19 -5.06 -36.24
C LEU A 790 -2.42 -4.27 -35.86
N CYS A 791 -3.33 -4.87 -35.09
CA CYS A 791 -4.27 -4.12 -34.28
C CYS A 791 -3.60 -3.85 -32.93
N TYR A 792 -3.15 -2.62 -32.72
CA TYR A 792 -2.65 -2.16 -31.42
C TYR A 792 -3.82 -1.89 -30.49
N PHE A 793 -3.68 -2.28 -29.23
CA PHE A 793 -4.61 -1.93 -28.17
C PHE A 793 -3.90 -1.13 -27.10
N SER A 794 -4.51 -0.02 -26.68
CA SER A 794 -4.07 0.75 -25.50
C SER A 794 -4.41 0.01 -24.19
N ILE A 795 -4.03 -1.26 -24.09
CA ILE A 795 -4.28 -2.16 -22.98
C ILE A 795 -2.94 -2.75 -22.52
N PRO A 796 -2.61 -2.68 -21.24
CA PRO A 796 -1.42 -3.31 -20.68
C PRO A 796 -1.32 -4.80 -20.99
N TYR A 797 -0.15 -5.22 -21.45
CA TYR A 797 0.10 -6.63 -21.72
C TYR A 797 0.33 -7.42 -20.43
N GLU A 798 -0.47 -8.46 -20.26
CA GLU A 798 -0.28 -9.52 -19.27
C GLU A 798 -0.57 -10.88 -19.90
N GLU A 799 0.11 -11.94 -19.44
CA GLU A 799 -0.10 -13.31 -19.93
C GLU A 799 -1.54 -13.86 -19.70
N GLY A 800 -2.34 -13.13 -18.92
CA GLY A 800 -3.76 -13.43 -18.70
C GLY A 800 -4.64 -13.12 -19.91
N TRP A 801 -4.20 -12.28 -20.84
CA TRP A 801 -4.94 -11.96 -22.04
C TRP A 801 -4.81 -13.03 -23.12
N GLN A 802 -5.89 -13.31 -23.80
CA GLN A 802 -6.00 -14.20 -24.96
C GLN A 802 -6.73 -13.46 -26.08
N ALA A 803 -6.24 -13.58 -27.31
CA ALA A 803 -6.81 -12.94 -28.46
C ALA A 803 -7.34 -13.98 -29.47
N GLU A 804 -8.44 -13.63 -30.11
CA GLU A 804 -9.00 -14.35 -31.25
C GLU A 804 -9.26 -13.38 -32.40
N VAL A 805 -8.91 -13.77 -33.62
CA VAL A 805 -9.24 -13.05 -34.86
C VAL A 805 -10.13 -13.99 -35.68
N ASP A 806 -11.34 -13.53 -36.02
CA ASP A 806 -12.34 -14.29 -36.74
C ASP A 806 -12.65 -15.68 -36.11
N GLY A 807 -12.64 -15.74 -34.76
CA GLY A 807 -12.85 -16.94 -33.98
C GLY A 807 -11.63 -17.88 -33.93
N VAL A 808 -10.49 -17.49 -34.49
CA VAL A 808 -9.22 -18.27 -34.46
C VAL A 808 -8.30 -17.68 -33.41
N LYS A 809 -7.86 -18.53 -32.48
CA LYS A 809 -6.91 -18.12 -31.44
C LYS A 809 -5.60 -17.62 -32.06
N THR A 810 -5.25 -16.39 -31.75
CA THR A 810 -4.12 -15.68 -32.33
C THR A 810 -3.15 -15.25 -31.22
N ALA A 811 -1.83 -15.34 -31.51
CA ALA A 811 -0.83 -14.92 -30.53
C ALA A 811 -0.81 -13.39 -30.40
N ILE A 812 -0.73 -12.92 -29.17
CA ILE A 812 -0.53 -11.50 -28.86
C ILE A 812 0.94 -11.15 -29.09
N THR A 813 1.19 -10.03 -29.76
CA THR A 813 2.51 -9.42 -29.93
C THR A 813 2.65 -8.27 -28.92
N PRO A 814 3.51 -8.39 -27.90
CA PRO A 814 3.69 -7.31 -26.94
C PRO A 814 4.51 -6.17 -27.56
N ILE A 815 3.97 -4.98 -27.63
CA ILE A 815 4.70 -3.80 -28.08
C ILE A 815 5.49 -3.22 -26.90
N GLY A 816 6.81 -3.17 -27.04
CA GLY A 816 7.71 -2.71 -25.99
C GLY A 816 7.58 -3.48 -24.66
N ASN A 817 7.10 -4.73 -24.68
CA ASN A 817 6.73 -5.53 -23.51
C ASN A 817 5.68 -4.88 -22.60
N ALA A 818 4.95 -3.90 -23.08
CA ALA A 818 4.03 -3.09 -22.29
C ALA A 818 2.58 -3.12 -22.78
N MET A 819 2.35 -3.07 -24.11
CA MET A 819 1.01 -2.95 -24.69
C MET A 819 0.66 -4.14 -25.58
N ILE A 820 -0.63 -4.41 -25.72
CA ILE A 820 -1.13 -5.50 -26.57
C ILE A 820 -1.14 -5.07 -28.03
N ALA A 821 -0.69 -5.96 -28.95
CA ALA A 821 -1.05 -5.91 -30.35
C ALA A 821 -1.39 -7.32 -30.88
N VAL A 822 -2.25 -7.36 -31.90
CA VAL A 822 -2.69 -8.62 -32.51
C VAL A 822 -2.46 -8.52 -34.03
N PRO A 823 -1.76 -9.47 -34.65
CA PRO A 823 -1.55 -9.49 -36.12
C PRO A 823 -2.89 -9.58 -36.84
N VAL A 824 -3.05 -8.77 -37.88
CA VAL A 824 -4.22 -8.75 -38.77
C VAL A 824 -3.76 -8.65 -40.23
N THR A 825 -4.49 -9.32 -41.14
CA THR A 825 -4.29 -9.20 -42.57
C THR A 825 -5.14 -8.06 -43.13
N ALA A 826 -4.96 -7.74 -44.42
CA ALA A 826 -5.86 -6.81 -45.11
C ALA A 826 -7.28 -7.39 -45.14
N GLY A 827 -8.27 -6.56 -44.80
CA GLY A 827 -9.69 -6.98 -44.76
C GLY A 827 -10.41 -6.55 -43.49
N THR A 828 -11.65 -6.99 -43.38
CA THR A 828 -12.46 -6.75 -42.17
C THR A 828 -12.40 -7.98 -41.24
N HIS A 829 -12.02 -7.77 -40.02
CA HIS A 829 -11.82 -8.81 -39.01
C HIS A 829 -12.64 -8.55 -37.76
N THR A 830 -13.09 -9.60 -37.12
CA THR A 830 -13.63 -9.57 -35.76
C THR A 830 -12.53 -9.97 -34.79
N ILE A 831 -12.18 -9.06 -33.85
CA ILE A 831 -11.15 -9.29 -32.84
C ILE A 831 -11.83 -9.42 -31.48
N SER A 832 -11.49 -10.46 -30.74
CA SER A 832 -11.96 -10.68 -29.37
C SER A 832 -10.77 -10.86 -28.43
N LEU A 833 -10.77 -10.10 -27.32
CA LEU A 833 -9.82 -10.22 -26.21
C LEU A 833 -10.55 -10.77 -24.99
N HIS A 834 -9.98 -11.77 -24.35
CA HIS A 834 -10.46 -12.37 -23.11
C HIS A 834 -9.40 -12.38 -22.05
N TYR A 835 -9.75 -11.99 -20.83
CA TYR A 835 -8.83 -11.93 -19.71
C TYR A 835 -9.15 -12.94 -18.61
N CYS A 836 -8.14 -13.68 -18.19
CA CYS A 836 -8.19 -14.50 -16.97
C CYS A 836 -6.80 -14.47 -16.32
N PRO A 837 -6.68 -14.02 -15.07
CA PRO A 837 -5.37 -13.93 -14.41
C PRO A 837 -4.64 -15.27 -14.40
N LYS A 838 -3.36 -15.27 -14.74
CA LYS A 838 -2.53 -16.48 -14.68
C LYS A 838 -2.54 -17.05 -13.25
N GLY A 839 -2.78 -18.36 -13.13
CA GLY A 839 -2.87 -19.05 -11.84
C GLY A 839 -4.26 -19.03 -11.19
N PHE A 840 -5.24 -18.24 -11.69
CA PHE A 840 -6.57 -18.17 -11.08
C PHE A 840 -7.30 -19.53 -11.11
N ALA A 841 -7.37 -20.19 -12.27
CA ALA A 841 -8.04 -21.48 -12.38
C ALA A 841 -7.41 -22.56 -11.46
N ALA A 842 -6.08 -22.64 -11.42
CA ALA A 842 -5.37 -23.55 -10.52
C ALA A 842 -5.60 -23.22 -9.04
N GLY A 843 -5.58 -21.93 -8.70
CA GLY A 843 -5.87 -21.45 -7.36
C GLY A 843 -7.30 -21.76 -6.92
N ALA A 844 -8.28 -21.50 -7.78
CA ALA A 844 -9.69 -21.80 -7.53
C ALA A 844 -9.92 -23.31 -7.32
N CYS A 845 -9.32 -24.15 -8.16
CA CYS A 845 -9.39 -25.61 -7.98
C CYS A 845 -8.78 -26.06 -6.65
N ALA A 846 -7.63 -25.53 -6.26
CA ALA A 846 -6.98 -25.85 -4.99
C ALA A 846 -7.86 -25.44 -3.79
N THR A 847 -8.36 -24.20 -3.80
CA THR A 847 -9.20 -23.66 -2.71
C THR A 847 -10.52 -24.40 -2.59
N THR A 848 -11.23 -24.64 -3.70
CA THR A 848 -12.55 -25.31 -3.69
C THR A 848 -12.44 -26.80 -3.38
N GLY A 849 -11.46 -27.51 -3.95
CA GLY A 849 -11.23 -28.92 -3.69
C GLY A 849 -10.99 -29.22 -2.21
N LEU A 850 -10.21 -28.38 -1.53
CA LEU A 850 -9.92 -28.55 -0.10
C LEU A 850 -11.08 -28.09 0.80
N SER A 851 -11.82 -27.05 0.43
CA SER A 851 -13.01 -26.62 1.16
C SER A 851 -14.07 -27.74 1.16
N LEU A 852 -14.27 -28.43 0.04
CA LEU A 852 -15.21 -29.56 -0.08
C LEU A 852 -14.79 -30.76 0.76
N ILE A 853 -13.50 -31.09 0.82
CA ILE A 853 -12.97 -32.16 1.67
C ILE A 853 -13.21 -31.85 3.15
N HIS A 854 -13.03 -30.60 3.57
CA HIS A 854 -13.25 -30.18 4.96
C HIS A 854 -14.73 -30.19 5.39
N ILE A 855 -15.64 -29.90 4.47
CA ILE A 855 -17.09 -29.92 4.70
C ILE A 855 -17.62 -31.37 4.70
N SER A 856 -17.02 -32.26 3.91
CA SER A 856 -17.47 -33.65 3.74
C SER A 856 -16.92 -34.62 4.80
N GLU A 857 -15.90 -34.23 5.59
CA GLU A 857 -15.48 -35.09 6.72
C GLU A 857 -16.50 -34.99 7.88
N PRO A 858 -17.23 -36.07 8.22
CA PRO A 858 -18.13 -36.03 9.37
C PRO A 858 -17.31 -35.81 10.64
N THR A 859 -17.86 -35.01 11.52
CA THR A 859 -17.38 -34.79 12.89
C THR A 859 -17.19 -36.12 13.62
N ARG A 860 -15.99 -36.69 13.59
CA ARG A 860 -15.56 -37.74 14.51
C ARG A 860 -14.57 -37.21 15.56
#